data_53294c2c83a6addc7efb64aa53a65008
#
_entry.id   53294c2c83a6addc7efb64aa53a65008
#
_cell.length_a   1.000
_cell.length_b   1.000
_cell.length_c   1.000
_cell.angle_alpha   90.00
_cell.angle_beta   90.00
_cell.angle_gamma   90.00
#
_symmetry.space_group_name_H-M   'P 1'
#
loop_
_entity.id
_entity.type
_entity.pdbx_description
1 polymer ?
#
loop_
_entity_poly.entity_id
_entity_poly.type
_entity_poly.pdbx_seq_one_letter_code
_entity_poly.pdbx_strand_id
1 'polypeptide(L)'
;MITQDIKNINKGMIKTIVKRRTSIAALSLVIIMLTPWTVMAAPSVTKSNDLMYGTTKKTVMEKASLLTETYGVTSVQYALMDQGEIVVSGQTGKNDSKGEVPLSSNTVYGIGSTSKMFLTASVMKLVDEGKVNLDQPVTSYIPEFKMKDQRYKQITPRMLLNHSAGLLGTSSHNATLYGDNVTLSHDTFLDQLATQNLKAEPGSYSVYSNDAFTLAEHLVERVSGLSFTAYIHKYFTEPLNMEHTKTPQDVVNTAEMAAIYSPLSKVQLPQENYNIIATGGMYSTAKDLVKFSQIFTGEVEGILSEKSVKAMEQKEYQRGMWPEESDSSISYGLGWDSVDLFPFSDYGIKAVTKGGDTISYHSSLVVLPEHNMAAAVTSSGGSSAIDQLIASELLLSALEAKDIIQERKPEKSFGLPVKADMSKEMSAYAGFYGGNNTVLKVDVNTAGELLITPQMVPNSPSDQYIYTSDGTFVNKEGTEKLKFVEESNGHVYLWSRSYLSVPGLGQLAFSEYTAQKLENNELPKDIQAAWDQRDGQRYYLMNEKYSSTAYLHASSIIPLDTVNGVPGYMINHKMVGADHAVNQLQIPGMAGRDARDIYFSRKNGIEYVHFTGYEYASEEIVQALYAGKQSKITIQPNANARWFSVPAAAKGKIMTVKMPAKGAVAVFDQAGVCINHTVISGNNEVVLPENGRIAFAGEAGSRFEVSLKK
;
A
#
# COMPACT_ATOMS: atom_id res chain seq x y z
N MET A 1 6.32 2.77 3.84
CA MET A 1 5.88 3.43 2.60
C MET A 1 5.00 4.65 2.92
N ILE A 2 3.87 4.51 3.60
CA ILE A 2 2.94 5.61 3.92
C ILE A 2 3.62 6.78 4.67
N THR A 3 4.39 6.51 5.72
CA THR A 3 5.13 7.55 6.48
C THR A 3 6.26 8.20 5.68
N GLN A 4 6.85 7.48 4.75
CA GLN A 4 7.94 7.99 3.92
C GLN A 4 7.44 8.87 2.78
N ASP A 5 6.31 8.51 2.17
CA ASP A 5 5.67 9.30 1.11
C ASP A 5 5.16 10.64 1.63
N ILE A 6 4.54 10.67 2.82
CA ILE A 6 4.08 11.91 3.45
C ILE A 6 5.24 12.77 3.97
N LYS A 7 6.32 12.17 4.50
CA LYS A 7 7.55 12.90 4.87
C LYS A 7 8.22 13.55 3.64
N ASN A 8 8.15 12.92 2.47
CA ASN A 8 8.67 13.49 1.22
C ASN A 8 7.83 14.65 0.68
N ILE A 9 6.51 14.58 0.83
CA ILE A 9 5.59 15.67 0.48
C ILE A 9 5.89 16.91 1.34
N ASN A 10 6.09 16.75 2.66
CA ASN A 10 6.42 17.86 3.56
C ASN A 10 7.79 18.51 3.28
N LYS A 11 8.83 17.76 2.92
CA LYS A 11 10.16 18.32 2.57
C LYS A 11 10.14 19.18 1.29
N GLY A 12 9.25 18.90 0.34
CA GLY A 12 9.07 19.70 -0.87
C GLY A 12 8.33 21.04 -0.65
N MET A 13 7.40 21.08 0.30
CA MET A 13 6.50 22.23 0.51
C MET A 13 7.10 23.38 1.34
N ILE A 14 8.03 23.12 2.26
CA ILE A 14 8.60 24.16 3.14
C ILE A 14 9.32 25.27 2.34
N LYS A 15 9.71 25.03 1.09
CA LYS A 15 10.34 26.03 0.23
C LYS A 15 9.39 27.01 -0.47
N THR A 16 8.07 26.74 -0.48
CA THR A 16 7.12 27.52 -1.31
C THR A 16 6.18 28.43 -0.52
N ILE A 17 6.03 28.26 0.79
CA ILE A 17 4.97 28.93 1.58
C ILE A 17 5.39 30.27 2.23
N VAL A 18 6.64 30.72 2.09
CA VAL A 18 7.13 31.94 2.77
C VAL A 18 6.70 33.27 2.11
N LYS A 19 5.90 33.28 1.05
CA LYS A 19 5.43 34.54 0.44
C LYS A 19 3.91 34.53 0.19
N ARG A 20 3.13 34.99 1.14
CA ARG A 20 1.95 35.87 0.98
C ARG A 20 1.08 35.88 2.25
N ARG A 21 1.21 36.92 3.04
CA ARG A 21 0.18 37.38 3.97
C ARG A 21 -0.15 38.82 3.63
N THR A 22 -1.39 39.13 3.33
CA THR A 22 -1.99 40.46 3.49
C THR A 22 -3.41 40.33 4.03
N SER A 23 -3.67 41.15 5.01
CA SER A 23 -4.84 41.23 5.88
C SER A 23 -6.09 41.79 5.20
N ILE A 24 -7.29 41.37 5.65
CA ILE A 24 -8.50 42.22 5.60
C ILE A 24 -9.30 41.99 6.88
N ALA A 25 -9.56 43.10 7.60
CA ALA A 25 -10.49 43.20 8.72
C ALA A 25 -11.80 43.79 8.23
N ALA A 26 -12.97 43.37 8.76
CA ALA A 26 -14.22 44.13 8.70
C ALA A 26 -15.23 43.63 9.72
N LEU A 27 -15.59 44.41 10.43
CA LEU A 27 -16.61 45.19 11.18
C LEU A 27 -17.97 44.49 11.38
N SER A 28 -18.35 44.37 12.63
CA SER A 28 -19.64 43.86 13.13
C SER A 28 -20.65 44.98 13.31
N LEU A 29 -21.93 44.73 13.04
CA LEU A 29 -23.01 45.56 13.53
C LEU A 29 -24.11 44.67 14.15
N VAL A 30 -24.42 44.95 15.44
CA VAL A 30 -25.45 44.28 16.25
C VAL A 30 -26.73 45.12 16.19
N ILE A 31 -27.86 44.47 15.91
CA ILE A 31 -29.20 45.05 16.17
C ILE A 31 -30.00 44.04 16.99
N ILE A 32 -30.35 44.46 18.21
CA ILE A 32 -31.24 43.72 19.12
C ILE A 32 -32.67 44.24 18.90
N MET A 33 -33.63 43.33 18.67
CA MET A 33 -35.05 43.60 18.86
C MET A 33 -35.70 42.55 19.76
N LEU A 34 -36.30 43.02 20.83
CA LEU A 34 -37.09 42.27 21.81
C LEU A 34 -38.53 42.11 21.32
N THR A 35 -39.10 40.90 21.35
CA THR A 35 -40.54 40.65 21.40
C THR A 35 -40.87 39.40 22.24
N PRO A 36 -42.07 39.26 22.81
CA PRO A 36 -42.33 38.52 24.04
C PRO A 36 -42.65 37.04 23.83
N TRP A 37 -42.37 36.25 24.87
CA TRP A 37 -42.52 34.80 24.96
C TRP A 37 -44.00 34.38 24.99
N THR A 38 -44.38 33.48 24.07
CA THR A 38 -45.46 32.51 24.27
C THR A 38 -44.84 31.12 24.24
N VAL A 39 -44.93 30.40 25.36
CA VAL A 39 -44.52 28.99 25.47
C VAL A 39 -45.57 28.14 24.73
N MET A 40 -45.25 27.69 23.54
CA MET A 40 -45.89 26.56 22.89
C MET A 40 -44.88 25.39 22.86
N ALA A 41 -45.32 24.22 23.32
CA ALA A 41 -44.53 22.98 23.15
C ALA A 41 -44.16 22.84 21.67
N ALA A 42 -42.84 22.88 21.39
CA ALA A 42 -42.34 22.70 20.05
C ALA A 42 -42.56 21.26 19.60
N PRO A 43 -43.07 21.00 18.39
CA PRO A 43 -42.92 19.71 17.74
C PRO A 43 -41.42 19.50 17.51
N SER A 44 -40.94 18.28 17.72
CA SER A 44 -39.57 17.87 17.37
C SER A 44 -39.39 18.06 15.86
N VAL A 45 -38.81 19.20 15.48
CA VAL A 45 -38.41 19.47 14.10
C VAL A 45 -37.19 18.63 13.85
N THR A 46 -37.32 17.48 13.20
CA THR A 46 -36.25 16.85 12.48
C THR A 46 -35.68 17.88 11.50
N LYS A 47 -34.52 18.46 11.81
CA LYS A 47 -33.79 19.31 10.87
C LYS A 47 -33.66 18.48 9.56
N SER A 48 -33.99 19.04 8.41
CA SER A 48 -33.69 18.32 7.16
C SER A 48 -32.19 18.02 7.11
N ASN A 49 -31.81 16.88 6.55
CA ASN A 49 -30.41 16.46 6.45
C ASN A 49 -29.51 17.58 5.87
N ASP A 50 -30.04 18.39 4.96
CA ASP A 50 -29.31 19.53 4.38
C ASP A 50 -28.99 20.65 5.39
N LEU A 51 -29.86 20.90 6.36
CA LEU A 51 -29.58 21.85 7.44
C LEU A 51 -28.62 21.28 8.49
N MET A 52 -28.72 19.99 8.80
CA MET A 52 -27.84 19.34 9.78
C MET A 52 -26.41 19.25 9.27
N TYR A 53 -26.19 18.75 8.04
CA TYR A 53 -24.87 18.47 7.48
C TYR A 53 -24.32 19.57 6.56
N GLY A 54 -24.91 20.77 6.56
CA GLY A 54 -24.46 21.88 5.71
C GLY A 54 -23.00 22.29 5.95
N THR A 55 -22.58 22.36 7.20
CA THR A 55 -21.19 22.64 7.58
C THR A 55 -20.29 21.50 7.17
N THR A 56 -20.67 20.24 7.42
CA THR A 56 -19.92 19.05 7.03
C THR A 56 -19.66 19.00 5.53
N LYS A 57 -20.73 19.26 4.70
CA LYS A 57 -20.60 19.34 3.24
C LYS A 57 -19.56 20.37 2.81
N LYS A 58 -19.61 21.58 3.40
CA LYS A 58 -18.69 22.68 3.06
C LYS A 58 -17.25 22.34 3.44
N THR A 59 -17.03 21.92 4.69
CA THR A 59 -15.69 21.60 5.22
C THR A 59 -15.00 20.50 4.39
N VAL A 60 -15.73 19.43 4.08
CA VAL A 60 -15.18 18.32 3.30
C VAL A 60 -14.91 18.72 1.85
N MET A 61 -15.79 19.49 1.25
CA MET A 61 -15.55 20.00 -0.10
C MET A 61 -14.27 20.85 -0.17
N GLU A 62 -14.04 21.72 0.83
CA GLU A 62 -12.81 22.53 0.92
C GLU A 62 -11.56 21.67 1.07
N LYS A 63 -11.59 20.63 1.94
CA LYS A 63 -10.49 19.70 2.11
C LYS A 63 -10.25 18.82 0.89
N ALA A 64 -11.30 18.33 0.25
CA ALA A 64 -11.20 17.57 -0.99
C ALA A 64 -10.60 18.41 -2.13
N SER A 65 -10.98 19.70 -2.22
CA SER A 65 -10.37 20.64 -3.17
C SER A 65 -8.89 20.87 -2.86
N LEU A 66 -8.52 20.96 -1.58
CA LEU A 66 -7.11 21.07 -1.16
C LEU A 66 -6.28 19.87 -1.64
N LEU A 67 -6.83 18.64 -1.64
CA LEU A 67 -6.14 17.46 -2.16
C LEU A 67 -5.79 17.63 -3.63
N THR A 68 -6.72 18.09 -4.45
CA THR A 68 -6.52 18.20 -5.90
C THR A 68 -5.70 19.42 -6.31
N GLU A 69 -5.78 20.51 -5.56
CA GLU A 69 -5.08 21.77 -5.88
C GLU A 69 -3.66 21.83 -5.31
N THR A 70 -3.43 21.20 -4.14
CA THR A 70 -2.17 21.35 -3.40
C THR A 70 -1.39 20.05 -3.29
N TYR A 71 -2.07 18.93 -3.08
CA TYR A 71 -1.41 17.63 -2.83
C TYR A 71 -1.24 16.78 -4.09
N GLY A 72 -1.68 17.27 -5.25
CA GLY A 72 -1.45 16.63 -6.54
C GLY A 72 -2.30 15.40 -6.80
N VAL A 73 -3.37 15.20 -6.01
CA VAL A 73 -4.38 14.18 -6.26
C VAL A 73 -5.13 14.54 -7.55
N THR A 74 -5.31 13.58 -8.44
CA THR A 74 -5.98 13.83 -9.72
C THR A 74 -7.47 14.03 -9.55
N SER A 75 -8.10 13.13 -8.79
CA SER A 75 -9.53 13.19 -8.44
C SER A 75 -9.80 12.48 -7.13
N VAL A 76 -10.85 12.91 -6.43
CA VAL A 76 -11.31 12.32 -5.19
C VAL A 76 -12.85 12.28 -5.18
N GLN A 77 -13.39 11.20 -4.63
CA GLN A 77 -14.82 11.01 -4.38
C GLN A 77 -15.01 10.63 -2.91
N TYR A 78 -16.06 11.14 -2.26
CA TYR A 78 -16.33 10.86 -0.86
C TYR A 78 -17.83 10.66 -0.60
N ALA A 79 -18.16 9.90 0.44
CA ALA A 79 -19.51 9.70 0.94
C ALA A 79 -19.53 9.54 2.47
N LEU A 80 -20.59 10.03 3.10
CA LEU A 80 -20.93 9.83 4.50
C LEU A 80 -22.31 9.19 4.59
N MET A 81 -22.42 8.13 5.35
CA MET A 81 -23.68 7.49 5.73
C MET A 81 -23.94 7.72 7.22
N ASP A 82 -25.18 8.03 7.57
CA ASP A 82 -25.70 8.11 8.92
C ASP A 82 -27.05 7.40 8.98
N GLN A 83 -27.18 6.43 9.90
CA GLN A 83 -28.40 5.62 10.11
C GLN A 83 -28.94 5.00 8.79
N GLY A 84 -28.04 4.42 8.00
CA GLY A 84 -28.40 3.78 6.72
C GLY A 84 -28.63 4.73 5.53
N GLU A 85 -28.63 6.06 5.75
CA GLU A 85 -28.86 7.06 4.72
C GLU A 85 -27.56 7.76 4.30
N ILE A 86 -27.32 7.93 2.99
CA ILE A 86 -26.20 8.74 2.48
C ILE A 86 -26.54 10.22 2.61
N VAL A 87 -25.98 10.86 3.64
CA VAL A 87 -26.31 12.26 4.00
C VAL A 87 -25.35 13.28 3.38
N VAL A 88 -24.13 12.90 3.06
CA VAL A 88 -23.14 13.73 2.33
C VAL A 88 -22.48 12.89 1.25
N SER A 89 -22.34 13.44 0.06
CA SER A 89 -21.48 12.87 -0.98
C SER A 89 -21.01 13.95 -1.95
N GLY A 90 -19.83 13.76 -2.53
CA GLY A 90 -19.28 14.69 -3.50
C GLY A 90 -18.05 14.14 -4.20
N GLN A 91 -17.56 14.89 -5.17
CA GLN A 91 -16.35 14.59 -5.92
C GLN A 91 -15.68 15.89 -6.37
N THR A 92 -14.36 15.85 -6.56
CA THR A 92 -13.58 16.98 -7.10
C THR A 92 -12.38 16.47 -7.87
N GLY A 93 -11.80 17.31 -8.72
CA GLY A 93 -10.65 17.00 -9.55
C GLY A 93 -10.98 16.85 -11.03
N LYS A 94 -10.17 16.05 -11.74
CA LYS A 94 -10.27 15.85 -13.19
C LYS A 94 -10.36 14.38 -13.55
N ASN A 95 -11.15 14.04 -14.57
CA ASN A 95 -11.27 12.68 -15.10
C ASN A 95 -10.60 12.48 -16.47
N ASP A 96 -9.99 13.52 -17.02
CA ASP A 96 -9.12 13.49 -18.19
C ASP A 96 -8.16 14.67 -18.16
N SER A 97 -7.12 14.65 -19.02
CA SER A 97 -6.11 15.72 -19.09
C SER A 97 -6.68 17.07 -19.55
N LYS A 98 -7.82 17.09 -20.24
CA LYS A 98 -8.46 18.29 -20.77
C LYS A 98 -9.61 18.78 -19.88
N GLY A 99 -10.10 17.94 -18.97
CA GLY A 99 -11.29 18.23 -18.15
C GLY A 99 -12.60 18.13 -18.94
N GLU A 100 -12.62 17.37 -20.03
CA GLU A 100 -13.80 17.20 -20.90
C GLU A 100 -14.72 16.07 -20.39
N VAL A 101 -14.15 15.09 -19.66
CA VAL A 101 -14.92 13.99 -19.05
C VAL A 101 -15.27 14.35 -17.61
N PRO A 102 -16.56 14.55 -17.26
CA PRO A 102 -16.92 14.93 -15.90
C PRO A 102 -16.76 13.77 -14.92
N LEU A 103 -16.34 14.08 -13.71
CA LEU A 103 -16.49 13.18 -12.56
C LEU A 103 -17.97 13.13 -12.15
N SER A 104 -18.42 11.97 -11.73
CA SER A 104 -19.77 11.77 -11.20
C SER A 104 -19.74 10.89 -9.95
N SER A 105 -20.88 10.79 -9.26
CA SER A 105 -21.03 9.86 -8.14
C SER A 105 -20.91 8.38 -8.55
N ASN A 106 -20.91 8.08 -9.84
CA ASN A 106 -20.80 6.75 -10.43
C ASN A 106 -19.38 6.50 -10.99
N THR A 107 -18.48 7.49 -10.92
CA THR A 107 -17.08 7.29 -11.30
C THR A 107 -16.45 6.25 -10.37
N VAL A 108 -15.88 5.22 -10.97
CA VAL A 108 -15.40 4.02 -10.27
C VAL A 108 -13.88 4.11 -10.07
N TYR A 109 -13.41 3.72 -8.90
CA TYR A 109 -12.00 3.71 -8.51
C TYR A 109 -11.56 2.29 -8.13
N GLY A 110 -10.31 1.95 -8.34
CA GLY A 110 -9.70 0.81 -7.66
C GLY A 110 -9.65 1.06 -6.16
N ILE A 111 -10.13 0.11 -5.35
CA ILE A 111 -10.20 0.30 -3.90
C ILE A 111 -9.04 -0.34 -3.14
N GLY A 112 -8.08 -0.93 -3.87
CA GLY A 112 -6.90 -1.54 -3.25
C GLY A 112 -7.28 -2.48 -2.11
N SER A 113 -6.52 -2.43 -1.04
CA SER A 113 -6.70 -3.33 0.12
C SER A 113 -8.01 -3.18 0.88
N THR A 114 -8.87 -2.19 0.58
CA THR A 114 -10.25 -2.18 1.09
C THR A 114 -11.03 -3.40 0.59
N SER A 115 -10.61 -4.04 -0.52
CA SER A 115 -11.10 -5.33 -1.00
C SER A 115 -11.03 -6.45 0.06
N LYS A 116 -10.04 -6.38 0.96
CA LYS A 116 -9.87 -7.35 2.05
C LYS A 116 -11.06 -7.42 3.01
N MET A 117 -11.84 -6.34 3.11
CA MET A 117 -13.04 -6.34 3.95
C MET A 117 -14.14 -7.21 3.35
N PHE A 118 -14.29 -7.24 2.03
CA PHE A 118 -15.21 -8.14 1.33
C PHE A 118 -14.81 -9.60 1.51
N LEU A 119 -13.50 -9.87 1.44
CA LEU A 119 -12.99 -11.21 1.71
C LEU A 119 -13.21 -11.63 3.16
N THR A 120 -12.88 -10.75 4.11
CA THR A 120 -13.10 -11.07 5.53
C THR A 120 -14.56 -11.32 5.82
N ALA A 121 -15.47 -10.49 5.31
CA ALA A 121 -16.91 -10.71 5.42
C ALA A 121 -17.32 -12.05 4.76
N SER A 122 -16.70 -12.44 3.64
CA SER A 122 -16.94 -13.74 2.98
C SER A 122 -16.54 -14.92 3.86
N VAL A 123 -15.34 -14.86 4.47
CA VAL A 123 -14.89 -15.90 5.41
C VAL A 123 -15.81 -15.95 6.64
N MET A 124 -16.17 -14.80 7.21
CA MET A 124 -17.04 -14.73 8.40
C MET A 124 -18.46 -15.24 8.10
N LYS A 125 -18.96 -15.03 6.88
CA LYS A 125 -20.22 -15.63 6.45
C LYS A 125 -20.14 -17.17 6.42
N LEU A 126 -19.05 -17.73 5.92
CA LEU A 126 -18.83 -19.17 5.97
C LEU A 126 -18.66 -19.68 7.41
N VAL A 127 -18.15 -18.84 8.33
CA VAL A 127 -18.12 -19.14 9.77
C VAL A 127 -19.55 -19.18 10.36
N ASP A 128 -20.39 -18.21 10.03
CA ASP A 128 -21.80 -18.17 10.46
C ASP A 128 -22.60 -19.38 9.95
N GLU A 129 -22.26 -19.85 8.74
CA GLU A 129 -22.83 -21.05 8.14
C GLU A 129 -22.27 -22.38 8.73
N GLY A 130 -21.31 -22.31 9.65
CA GLY A 130 -20.63 -23.46 10.25
C GLY A 130 -19.71 -24.23 9.28
N LYS A 131 -19.40 -23.66 8.11
CA LYS A 131 -18.54 -24.28 7.09
C LYS A 131 -17.05 -24.03 7.32
N VAL A 132 -16.70 -22.95 8.02
CA VAL A 132 -15.33 -22.59 8.39
C VAL A 132 -15.25 -22.38 9.90
N ASN A 133 -14.19 -22.91 10.51
CA ASN A 133 -13.79 -22.60 11.87
C ASN A 133 -12.51 -21.77 11.80
N LEU A 134 -12.51 -20.57 12.38
CA LEU A 134 -11.38 -19.65 12.35
C LEU A 134 -10.07 -20.24 12.91
N ASP A 135 -10.17 -21.21 13.81
CA ASP A 135 -9.04 -21.76 14.55
C ASP A 135 -8.67 -23.20 14.11
N GLN A 136 -9.28 -23.70 13.04
CA GLN A 136 -8.90 -24.97 12.42
C GLN A 136 -7.87 -24.74 11.30
N PRO A 137 -6.85 -25.62 11.12
CA PRO A 137 -5.84 -25.44 10.08
C PRO A 137 -6.43 -25.27 8.67
N VAL A 138 -5.85 -24.32 7.90
CA VAL A 138 -6.23 -24.05 6.50
C VAL A 138 -6.13 -25.31 5.63
N THR A 139 -5.18 -26.21 5.92
CA THR A 139 -5.01 -27.49 5.21
C THR A 139 -6.22 -28.42 5.31
N SER A 140 -7.15 -28.19 6.26
CA SER A 140 -8.42 -28.89 6.32
C SER A 140 -9.43 -28.45 5.25
N TYR A 141 -9.24 -27.25 4.70
CA TYR A 141 -10.10 -26.65 3.67
C TYR A 141 -9.43 -26.67 2.30
N ILE A 142 -8.10 -26.54 2.26
CA ILE A 142 -7.26 -26.55 1.04
C ILE A 142 -6.20 -27.65 1.20
N PRO A 143 -6.54 -28.94 0.93
CA PRO A 143 -5.60 -30.06 1.12
C PRO A 143 -4.34 -29.98 0.25
N GLU A 144 -4.40 -29.31 -0.89
CA GLU A 144 -3.28 -29.08 -1.81
C GLU A 144 -2.31 -27.99 -1.35
N PHE A 145 -2.68 -27.13 -0.39
CA PHE A 145 -1.80 -26.12 0.16
C PHE A 145 -0.57 -26.74 0.82
N LYS A 146 0.60 -26.33 0.37
CA LYS A 146 1.92 -26.81 0.83
C LYS A 146 2.93 -25.68 0.84
N MET A 147 3.89 -25.77 1.76
CA MET A 147 5.09 -24.91 1.77
C MET A 147 6.34 -25.76 2.06
N LYS A 148 7.54 -25.22 1.83
CA LYS A 148 8.79 -25.87 2.27
C LYS A 148 8.83 -26.02 3.78
N ASP A 149 8.42 -25.00 4.51
CA ASP A 149 8.39 -24.91 5.95
C ASP A 149 7.19 -25.67 6.53
N GLN A 150 7.40 -26.76 7.26
CA GLN A 150 6.34 -27.62 7.76
C GLN A 150 5.41 -26.96 8.77
N ARG A 151 5.79 -25.79 9.33
CA ARG A 151 4.93 -25.00 10.22
C ARG A 151 3.69 -24.47 9.52
N TYR A 152 3.65 -24.44 8.18
CA TYR A 152 2.45 -24.05 7.41
C TYR A 152 1.20 -24.80 7.81
N LYS A 153 1.34 -26.04 8.35
CA LYS A 153 0.22 -26.88 8.82
C LYS A 153 -0.51 -26.30 10.03
N GLN A 154 0.08 -25.31 10.70
CA GLN A 154 -0.49 -24.64 11.86
C GLN A 154 -1.27 -23.37 11.47
N ILE A 155 -1.15 -22.90 10.24
CA ILE A 155 -1.82 -21.68 9.76
C ILE A 155 -3.34 -21.90 9.78
N THR A 156 -4.06 -20.98 10.44
CA THR A 156 -5.52 -20.99 10.55
C THR A 156 -6.15 -19.83 9.78
N PRO A 157 -7.45 -19.88 9.44
CA PRO A 157 -8.16 -18.76 8.83
C PRO A 157 -8.06 -17.46 9.66
N ARG A 158 -8.10 -17.53 10.99
CA ARG A 158 -7.87 -16.36 11.86
C ARG A 158 -6.51 -15.72 11.59
N MET A 159 -5.46 -16.53 11.51
CA MET A 159 -4.09 -16.04 11.26
C MET A 159 -3.94 -15.41 9.88
N LEU A 160 -4.73 -15.83 8.89
CA LEU A 160 -4.79 -15.16 7.59
C LEU A 160 -5.41 -13.76 7.72
N LEU A 161 -6.54 -13.65 8.42
CA LEU A 161 -7.33 -12.41 8.49
C LEU A 161 -6.74 -11.36 9.45
N ASN A 162 -5.95 -11.76 10.45
CA ASN A 162 -5.28 -10.86 11.40
C ASN A 162 -3.79 -10.66 11.07
N HIS A 163 -3.34 -11.11 9.90
CA HIS A 163 -1.96 -10.98 9.43
C HIS A 163 -0.89 -11.71 10.26
N SER A 164 -1.24 -12.74 11.05
CA SER A 164 -0.27 -13.47 11.88
C SER A 164 0.14 -14.85 11.33
N ALA A 165 -0.13 -15.12 10.05
CA ALA A 165 0.18 -16.41 9.43
C ALA A 165 1.69 -16.70 9.27
N GLY A 166 2.57 -15.72 9.46
CA GLY A 166 4.01 -15.87 9.31
C GLY A 166 4.50 -15.97 7.85
N LEU A 167 3.63 -15.71 6.86
CA LEU A 167 3.99 -15.70 5.44
C LEU A 167 4.95 -14.56 5.10
N LEU A 168 5.79 -14.71 4.07
CA LEU A 168 6.81 -13.73 3.68
C LEU A 168 6.24 -12.37 3.29
N GLY A 169 5.08 -12.32 2.62
CA GLY A 169 4.46 -11.02 2.33
C GLY A 169 3.60 -10.97 1.09
N THR A 170 4.16 -10.62 -0.06
CA THR A 170 3.41 -10.43 -1.30
C THR A 170 4.06 -11.17 -2.47
N SER A 171 3.37 -12.19 -2.97
CA SER A 171 3.70 -12.89 -4.22
C SER A 171 2.93 -12.21 -5.36
N SER A 172 3.51 -11.16 -5.95
CA SER A 172 2.83 -10.26 -6.89
C SER A 172 3.23 -10.46 -8.36
N HIS A 173 3.93 -11.55 -8.68
CA HIS A 173 4.30 -11.89 -10.05
C HIS A 173 3.05 -11.96 -10.95
N ASN A 174 3.02 -11.19 -12.04
CA ASN A 174 1.88 -11.04 -12.95
C ASN A 174 0.56 -10.57 -12.29
N ALA A 175 0.62 -9.93 -11.12
CA ALA A 175 -0.57 -9.48 -10.41
C ALA A 175 -1.15 -8.18 -10.97
N THR A 176 -0.27 -7.21 -11.33
CA THR A 176 -0.70 -5.87 -11.75
C THR A 176 -0.44 -5.67 -13.23
N LEU A 177 -1.52 -5.58 -14.01
CA LEU A 177 -1.47 -5.53 -15.47
C LEU A 177 -2.30 -4.35 -16.00
N TYR A 178 -1.88 -3.76 -17.11
CA TYR A 178 -2.65 -2.72 -17.80
C TYR A 178 -3.63 -3.32 -18.79
N GLY A 179 -4.95 -3.07 -18.58
CA GLY A 179 -6.02 -3.49 -19.48
C GLY A 179 -6.12 -5.01 -19.68
N ASP A 180 -5.61 -5.80 -18.74
CA ASP A 180 -5.51 -7.25 -18.84
C ASP A 180 -5.98 -7.91 -17.54
N ASN A 181 -7.00 -8.75 -17.61
CA ASN A 181 -7.66 -9.37 -16.46
C ASN A 181 -7.33 -10.85 -16.27
N VAL A 182 -6.19 -11.32 -16.80
CA VAL A 182 -5.78 -12.72 -16.65
C VAL A 182 -5.50 -13.04 -15.16
N THR A 183 -5.97 -14.19 -14.72
CA THR A 183 -5.87 -14.66 -13.33
C THR A 183 -4.57 -15.41 -13.03
N LEU A 184 -3.55 -15.32 -13.88
CA LEU A 184 -2.32 -16.10 -13.79
C LEU A 184 -1.64 -16.05 -12.41
N SER A 185 -1.62 -14.87 -11.77
CA SER A 185 -1.06 -14.71 -10.43
C SER A 185 -1.84 -15.50 -9.37
N HIS A 186 -3.16 -15.44 -9.42
CA HIS A 186 -4.05 -16.24 -8.58
C HIS A 186 -3.90 -17.74 -8.85
N ASP A 187 -3.95 -18.16 -10.13
CA ASP A 187 -3.95 -19.58 -10.51
C ASP A 187 -2.65 -20.31 -10.15
N THR A 188 -1.52 -19.58 -10.14
CA THR A 188 -0.19 -20.14 -9.80
C THR A 188 0.22 -19.89 -8.34
N PHE A 189 -0.63 -19.27 -7.54
CA PHE A 189 -0.28 -18.81 -6.20
C PHE A 189 0.13 -19.95 -5.25
N LEU A 190 -0.60 -21.06 -5.21
CA LEU A 190 -0.28 -22.21 -4.37
C LEU A 190 1.07 -22.85 -4.76
N ASP A 191 1.40 -22.87 -6.05
CA ASP A 191 2.71 -23.36 -6.53
C ASP A 191 3.84 -22.41 -6.08
N GLN A 192 3.60 -21.11 -6.06
CA GLN A 192 4.56 -20.13 -5.56
C GLN A 192 4.78 -20.31 -4.04
N LEU A 193 3.73 -20.47 -3.25
CA LEU A 193 3.83 -20.74 -1.81
C LEU A 193 4.57 -22.06 -1.52
N ALA A 194 4.40 -23.08 -2.36
CA ALA A 194 5.06 -24.37 -2.18
C ALA A 194 6.60 -24.26 -2.19
N THR A 195 7.16 -23.19 -2.75
CA THR A 195 8.60 -22.92 -2.81
C THR A 195 9.12 -22.05 -1.67
N GLN A 196 8.26 -21.52 -0.81
CA GLN A 196 8.60 -20.51 0.21
C GLN A 196 8.75 -21.11 1.61
N ASN A 197 9.51 -20.40 2.45
CA ASN A 197 9.57 -20.60 3.90
C ASN A 197 8.63 -19.62 4.60
N LEU A 198 8.44 -19.81 5.91
CA LEU A 198 7.79 -18.84 6.79
C LEU A 198 8.87 -17.91 7.41
N LYS A 199 8.56 -16.63 7.56
CA LYS A 199 9.43 -15.67 8.26
C LYS A 199 9.33 -15.74 9.78
N ALA A 200 8.21 -16.28 10.29
CA ALA A 200 7.93 -16.38 11.71
C ALA A 200 7.06 -17.59 12.01
N GLU A 201 6.99 -17.96 13.30
CA GLU A 201 6.04 -18.94 13.80
C GLU A 201 4.61 -18.43 13.59
N PRO A 202 3.69 -19.23 12.98
CA PRO A 202 2.29 -18.82 12.85
C PRO A 202 1.68 -18.42 14.20
N GLY A 203 1.06 -17.24 14.24
CA GLY A 203 0.45 -16.67 15.44
C GLY A 203 1.39 -15.86 16.33
N SER A 204 2.69 -15.81 16.06
CA SER A 204 3.66 -15.13 16.94
C SER A 204 3.51 -13.60 16.97
N TYR A 205 3.13 -12.99 15.87
CA TYR A 205 2.81 -11.56 15.76
C TYR A 205 2.10 -11.25 14.44
N SER A 206 1.38 -10.13 14.41
CA SER A 206 0.73 -9.64 13.19
C SER A 206 1.68 -8.77 12.36
N VAL A 207 1.85 -9.12 11.09
CA VAL A 207 2.62 -8.33 10.11
C VAL A 207 1.92 -8.38 8.77
N TYR A 208 1.62 -7.22 8.20
CA TYR A 208 0.79 -7.10 7.00
C TYR A 208 1.22 -8.06 5.89
N SER A 209 0.30 -8.88 5.39
CA SER A 209 0.56 -9.89 4.36
C SER A 209 -0.57 -9.94 3.34
N ASN A 210 -0.24 -9.70 2.08
CA ASN A 210 -1.17 -9.89 0.97
C ASN A 210 -1.38 -11.39 0.67
N ASP A 211 -0.33 -12.21 0.77
CA ASP A 211 -0.40 -13.64 0.53
C ASP A 211 -1.38 -14.35 1.47
N ALA A 212 -1.50 -13.85 2.71
CA ALA A 212 -2.49 -14.38 3.66
C ALA A 212 -3.93 -14.20 3.13
N PHE A 213 -4.22 -13.05 2.53
CA PHE A 213 -5.54 -12.77 1.96
C PHE A 213 -5.75 -13.48 0.62
N THR A 214 -4.73 -13.67 -0.20
CA THR A 214 -4.84 -14.51 -1.40
C THR A 214 -5.13 -15.97 -1.02
N LEU A 215 -4.48 -16.50 0.03
CA LEU A 215 -4.77 -17.85 0.53
C LEU A 215 -6.21 -17.96 1.11
N ALA A 216 -6.70 -16.89 1.75
CA ALA A 216 -8.08 -16.83 2.22
C ALA A 216 -9.10 -16.72 1.07
N GLU A 217 -8.74 -16.11 -0.08
CA GLU A 217 -9.54 -16.12 -1.31
C GLU A 217 -9.73 -17.56 -1.81
N HIS A 218 -8.64 -18.32 -1.92
CA HIS A 218 -8.70 -19.75 -2.26
C HIS A 218 -9.55 -20.55 -1.26
N LEU A 219 -9.49 -20.22 0.04
CA LEU A 219 -10.35 -20.88 1.04
C LEU A 219 -11.83 -20.62 0.78
N VAL A 220 -12.21 -19.36 0.50
CA VAL A 220 -13.61 -19.02 0.16
C VAL A 220 -14.08 -19.78 -1.06
N GLU A 221 -13.28 -19.83 -2.11
CA GLU A 221 -13.61 -20.53 -3.36
C GLU A 221 -13.74 -22.05 -3.16
N ARG A 222 -12.82 -22.67 -2.42
CA ARG A 222 -12.85 -24.11 -2.13
C ARG A 222 -14.08 -24.50 -1.31
N VAL A 223 -14.39 -23.74 -0.27
CA VAL A 223 -15.49 -24.06 0.65
C VAL A 223 -16.86 -23.75 0.04
N SER A 224 -16.97 -22.67 -0.72
CA SER A 224 -18.24 -22.24 -1.32
C SER A 224 -18.54 -22.91 -2.68
N GLY A 225 -17.50 -23.31 -3.42
CA GLY A 225 -17.62 -23.79 -4.81
C GLY A 225 -17.91 -22.69 -5.83
N LEU A 226 -17.81 -21.42 -5.44
CA LEU A 226 -18.00 -20.24 -6.29
C LEU A 226 -16.66 -19.53 -6.47
N SER A 227 -16.44 -18.87 -7.63
CA SER A 227 -15.36 -17.89 -7.73
C SER A 227 -15.59 -16.76 -6.74
N PHE A 228 -14.52 -16.09 -6.30
CA PHE A 228 -14.66 -14.97 -5.37
C PHE A 228 -15.57 -13.86 -5.94
N THR A 229 -15.44 -13.53 -7.22
CA THR A 229 -16.34 -12.59 -7.92
C THR A 229 -17.82 -12.99 -7.79
N ALA A 230 -18.15 -14.25 -8.11
CA ALA A 230 -19.53 -14.73 -8.00
C ALA A 230 -20.03 -14.74 -6.54
N TYR A 231 -19.13 -15.05 -5.59
CA TYR A 231 -19.46 -15.06 -4.17
C TYR A 231 -19.84 -13.66 -3.66
N ILE A 232 -19.01 -12.64 -3.94
CA ILE A 232 -19.29 -11.27 -3.49
C ILE A 232 -20.54 -10.69 -4.13
N HIS A 233 -20.81 -10.97 -5.40
CA HIS A 233 -22.04 -10.51 -6.04
C HIS A 233 -23.28 -11.09 -5.35
N LYS A 234 -23.30 -12.39 -5.17
CA LYS A 234 -24.45 -13.09 -4.57
C LYS A 234 -24.75 -12.65 -3.14
N TYR A 235 -23.71 -12.42 -2.33
CA TYR A 235 -23.89 -12.25 -0.89
C TYR A 235 -23.72 -10.81 -0.38
N PHE A 236 -23.15 -9.91 -1.20
CA PHE A 236 -22.90 -8.53 -0.79
C PHE A 236 -23.39 -7.50 -1.80
N THR A 237 -22.88 -7.50 -3.05
CA THR A 237 -23.16 -6.38 -3.95
C THR A 237 -24.63 -6.34 -4.41
N GLU A 238 -25.24 -7.49 -4.72
CA GLU A 238 -26.66 -7.56 -5.08
C GLU A 238 -27.58 -7.24 -3.89
N PRO A 239 -27.43 -7.87 -2.69
CA PRO A 239 -28.27 -7.56 -1.55
C PRO A 239 -28.19 -6.11 -1.06
N LEU A 240 -27.01 -5.46 -1.21
CA LEU A 240 -26.77 -4.09 -0.76
C LEU A 240 -26.96 -3.04 -1.88
N ASN A 241 -27.41 -3.44 -3.06
CA ASN A 241 -27.58 -2.56 -4.23
C ASN A 241 -26.30 -1.76 -4.58
N MET A 242 -25.15 -2.45 -4.60
CA MET A 242 -23.84 -1.88 -4.89
C MET A 242 -23.52 -2.03 -6.40
N GLU A 243 -24.24 -1.28 -7.23
CA GLU A 243 -24.23 -1.44 -8.70
C GLU A 243 -22.86 -1.16 -9.36
N HIS A 244 -22.06 -0.31 -8.72
CA HIS A 244 -20.74 0.12 -9.22
C HIS A 244 -19.55 -0.62 -8.59
N THR A 245 -19.83 -1.64 -7.74
CA THR A 245 -18.78 -2.48 -7.17
C THR A 245 -18.52 -3.67 -8.06
N LYS A 246 -17.30 -3.78 -8.57
CA LYS A 246 -16.87 -4.74 -9.60
C LYS A 246 -15.51 -5.36 -9.25
N THR A 247 -15.18 -6.40 -9.98
CA THR A 247 -13.84 -7.00 -10.01
C THR A 247 -13.25 -6.93 -11.44
N PRO A 248 -11.96 -7.20 -11.64
CA PRO A 248 -11.39 -7.32 -12.98
C PRO A 248 -12.02 -8.43 -13.83
N GLN A 249 -12.72 -9.40 -13.23
CA GLN A 249 -13.41 -10.48 -13.94
C GLN A 249 -14.81 -10.11 -14.45
N ASP A 250 -15.32 -8.95 -14.01
CA ASP A 250 -16.56 -8.40 -14.51
C ASP A 250 -16.36 -7.63 -15.83
N VAL A 251 -17.46 -7.36 -16.51
CA VAL A 251 -17.45 -6.36 -17.59
C VAL A 251 -17.38 -4.97 -16.96
N VAL A 252 -16.22 -4.36 -17.06
CA VAL A 252 -15.98 -3.00 -16.54
C VAL A 252 -16.06 -2.00 -17.70
N ASN A 253 -16.93 -0.99 -17.56
CA ASN A 253 -16.95 0.14 -18.48
C ASN A 253 -15.79 1.07 -18.16
N THR A 254 -14.74 1.05 -18.97
CA THR A 254 -13.54 1.86 -18.76
C THR A 254 -13.81 3.37 -18.80
N ALA A 255 -14.89 3.79 -19.47
CA ALA A 255 -15.31 5.21 -19.48
C ALA A 255 -15.86 5.70 -18.15
N GLU A 256 -16.26 4.79 -17.25
CA GLU A 256 -16.71 5.10 -15.89
C GLU A 256 -15.56 5.05 -14.88
N MET A 257 -14.39 4.55 -15.28
CA MET A 257 -13.22 4.50 -14.39
C MET A 257 -12.60 5.90 -14.23
N ALA A 258 -12.18 6.20 -13.02
CA ALA A 258 -11.38 7.40 -12.76
C ALA A 258 -10.04 7.34 -13.52
N ALA A 259 -9.67 8.43 -14.16
CA ALA A 259 -8.41 8.52 -14.90
C ALA A 259 -7.20 8.43 -13.96
N ILE A 260 -6.19 7.72 -14.41
CA ILE A 260 -4.90 7.60 -13.72
C ILE A 260 -3.78 8.13 -14.61
N TYR A 261 -2.74 8.70 -13.98
CA TYR A 261 -1.64 9.34 -14.69
C TYR A 261 -0.31 8.86 -14.15
N SER A 262 0.66 8.71 -15.05
CA SER A 262 2.04 8.48 -14.65
C SER A 262 2.56 9.67 -13.85
N PRO A 263 3.07 9.48 -12.63
CA PRO A 263 3.63 10.58 -11.83
C PRO A 263 4.85 11.23 -12.50
N LEU A 264 5.59 10.47 -13.31
CA LEU A 264 6.81 10.93 -14.01
C LEU A 264 6.49 11.68 -15.30
N SER A 265 5.71 11.07 -16.21
CA SER A 265 5.48 11.59 -17.56
C SER A 265 4.18 12.39 -17.71
N LYS A 266 3.29 12.36 -16.71
CA LYS A 266 1.94 12.94 -16.75
C LYS A 266 1.05 12.41 -17.88
N VAL A 267 1.44 11.29 -18.51
CA VAL A 267 0.64 10.59 -19.50
C VAL A 267 -0.46 9.80 -18.79
N GLN A 268 -1.68 9.84 -19.35
CA GLN A 268 -2.78 9.02 -18.86
C GLN A 268 -2.44 7.54 -19.08
N LEU A 269 -2.61 6.74 -18.03
CA LEU A 269 -2.37 5.31 -18.04
C LEU A 269 -3.63 4.56 -18.44
N PRO A 270 -3.51 3.37 -19.06
CA PRO A 270 -4.64 2.46 -19.21
C PRO A 270 -5.17 1.99 -17.85
N GLN A 271 -6.35 1.38 -17.86
CA GLN A 271 -6.92 0.77 -16.65
C GLN A 271 -5.91 -0.17 -15.98
N GLU A 272 -5.68 0.06 -14.71
CA GLU A 272 -4.87 -0.81 -13.86
C GLU A 272 -5.75 -1.93 -13.31
N ASN A 273 -5.38 -3.17 -13.62
CA ASN A 273 -6.02 -4.38 -13.07
C ASN A 273 -5.08 -5.04 -12.07
N TYR A 274 -5.54 -5.18 -10.83
CA TYR A 274 -4.84 -5.95 -9.81
C TYR A 274 -5.53 -7.30 -9.67
N ASN A 275 -4.95 -8.34 -10.29
CA ASN A 275 -5.60 -9.63 -10.55
C ASN A 275 -5.51 -10.64 -9.39
N ILE A 276 -5.03 -10.23 -8.21
CA ILE A 276 -5.29 -10.89 -6.93
C ILE A 276 -6.44 -10.15 -6.25
N ILE A 277 -7.66 -10.58 -6.59
CA ILE A 277 -8.88 -9.77 -6.48
C ILE A 277 -9.24 -9.45 -5.04
N ALA A 278 -9.36 -10.47 -4.19
CA ALA A 278 -9.75 -10.28 -2.78
C ALA A 278 -8.71 -9.49 -1.97
N THR A 279 -7.46 -9.51 -2.40
CA THR A 279 -6.37 -8.81 -1.74
C THR A 279 -6.36 -7.31 -2.04
N GLY A 280 -6.77 -6.91 -3.27
CA GLY A 280 -6.70 -5.50 -3.65
C GLY A 280 -7.28 -5.14 -5.01
N GLY A 281 -7.92 -6.09 -5.72
CA GLY A 281 -8.31 -5.91 -7.13
C GLY A 281 -9.71 -5.41 -7.38
N MET A 282 -10.50 -5.13 -6.35
CA MET A 282 -11.87 -4.66 -6.56
C MET A 282 -11.92 -3.18 -6.96
N TYR A 283 -12.99 -2.83 -7.65
CA TYR A 283 -13.36 -1.46 -8.01
C TYR A 283 -14.66 -1.08 -7.32
N SER A 284 -14.80 0.17 -6.90
CA SER A 284 -16.03 0.66 -6.26
C SER A 284 -16.16 2.17 -6.34
N THR A 285 -17.25 2.70 -5.80
CA THR A 285 -17.47 4.11 -5.52
C THR A 285 -17.53 4.36 -4.01
N ALA A 286 -17.29 5.59 -3.57
CA ALA A 286 -17.43 5.94 -2.16
C ALA A 286 -18.86 5.66 -1.63
N LYS A 287 -19.88 5.83 -2.46
CA LYS A 287 -21.28 5.51 -2.10
C LYS A 287 -21.49 4.02 -1.87
N ASP A 288 -20.94 3.16 -2.73
CA ASP A 288 -21.11 1.72 -2.56
C ASP A 288 -20.31 1.21 -1.35
N LEU A 289 -19.12 1.79 -1.07
CA LEU A 289 -18.36 1.44 0.12
C LEU A 289 -19.11 1.75 1.43
N VAL A 290 -19.81 2.89 1.52
CA VAL A 290 -20.63 3.17 2.71
C VAL A 290 -21.90 2.32 2.76
N LYS A 291 -22.46 1.84 1.63
CA LYS A 291 -23.50 0.82 1.64
C LYS A 291 -22.98 -0.51 2.20
N PHE A 292 -21.75 -0.93 1.81
CA PHE A 292 -21.13 -2.12 2.37
C PHE A 292 -20.95 -2.02 3.89
N SER A 293 -20.66 -0.83 4.42
CA SER A 293 -20.49 -0.64 5.87
C SER A 293 -21.74 -0.90 6.71
N GLN A 294 -22.94 -0.95 6.12
CA GLN A 294 -24.18 -1.29 6.83
C GLN A 294 -24.14 -2.67 7.49
N ILE A 295 -23.28 -3.56 6.98
CA ILE A 295 -23.02 -4.87 7.61
C ILE A 295 -22.44 -4.71 9.02
N PHE A 296 -21.63 -3.68 9.25
CA PHE A 296 -20.92 -3.42 10.50
C PHE A 296 -21.65 -2.48 11.45
N THR A 297 -22.65 -1.74 10.97
CA THR A 297 -23.46 -0.82 11.77
C THR A 297 -24.78 -1.46 12.24
N GLY A 298 -25.07 -2.69 11.78
CA GLY A 298 -26.31 -3.38 12.13
C GLY A 298 -27.56 -2.90 11.37
N GLU A 299 -27.39 -2.04 10.36
CA GLU A 299 -28.52 -1.53 9.54
C GLU A 299 -29.06 -2.60 8.57
N VAL A 300 -28.27 -3.61 8.25
CA VAL A 300 -28.67 -4.73 7.38
C VAL A 300 -28.53 -6.05 8.11
N GLU A 301 -29.68 -6.74 8.28
CA GLU A 301 -29.74 -8.07 8.90
C GLU A 301 -29.48 -9.19 7.86
N GLY A 302 -29.03 -10.35 8.34
CA GLY A 302 -28.96 -11.60 7.56
C GLY A 302 -27.74 -11.76 6.66
N ILE A 303 -26.84 -10.78 6.56
CA ILE A 303 -25.58 -10.93 5.84
C ILE A 303 -24.52 -11.56 6.77
N LEU A 304 -24.21 -10.91 7.89
CA LEU A 304 -23.36 -11.45 8.96
C LEU A 304 -24.12 -11.45 10.29
N SER A 305 -23.77 -12.39 11.17
CA SER A 305 -24.24 -12.36 12.55
C SER A 305 -23.55 -11.25 13.34
N GLU A 306 -24.23 -10.68 14.34
CA GLU A 306 -23.63 -9.72 15.28
C GLU A 306 -22.35 -10.29 15.94
N LYS A 307 -22.34 -11.59 16.23
CA LYS A 307 -21.16 -12.29 16.76
C LYS A 307 -19.96 -12.19 15.82
N SER A 308 -20.17 -12.38 14.52
CA SER A 308 -19.12 -12.31 13.51
C SER A 308 -18.64 -10.88 13.31
N VAL A 309 -19.51 -9.89 13.28
CA VAL A 309 -19.14 -8.48 13.23
C VAL A 309 -18.29 -8.09 14.44
N LYS A 310 -18.75 -8.40 15.64
CA LYS A 310 -17.97 -8.13 16.87
C LYS A 310 -16.62 -8.86 16.92
N ALA A 311 -16.55 -10.07 16.35
CA ALA A 311 -15.26 -10.78 16.25
C ALA A 311 -14.26 -10.06 15.32
N MET A 312 -14.75 -9.42 14.24
CA MET A 312 -13.90 -8.64 13.34
C MET A 312 -13.31 -7.40 14.00
N GLU A 313 -13.97 -6.85 15.00
CA GLU A 313 -13.60 -5.62 15.71
C GLU A 313 -12.72 -5.87 16.95
N GLN A 314 -12.33 -7.13 17.23
CA GLN A 314 -11.45 -7.44 18.35
C GLN A 314 -10.01 -6.99 18.07
N LYS A 315 -9.27 -6.68 19.14
CA LYS A 315 -7.85 -6.33 19.09
C LYS A 315 -6.99 -7.58 18.81
N GLU A 316 -7.07 -8.11 17.59
CA GLU A 316 -6.39 -9.33 17.19
C GLU A 316 -4.86 -9.23 17.23
N TYR A 317 -4.31 -8.03 17.03
CA TYR A 317 -2.87 -7.75 17.14
C TYR A 317 -2.29 -8.07 18.53
N GLN A 318 -3.09 -8.05 19.59
CA GLN A 318 -2.66 -8.39 20.96
C GLN A 318 -2.50 -9.89 21.22
N ARG A 319 -2.79 -10.75 20.23
CA ARG A 319 -2.59 -12.20 20.36
C ARG A 319 -1.14 -12.64 20.30
N GLY A 320 -0.24 -11.78 19.83
CA GLY A 320 1.19 -12.02 19.74
C GLY A 320 2.01 -10.79 20.13
N MET A 321 3.30 -10.79 19.80
CA MET A 321 4.19 -9.66 20.04
C MET A 321 3.69 -8.42 19.30
N TRP A 322 3.57 -7.31 20.00
CA TRP A 322 3.12 -6.02 19.47
C TRP A 322 3.78 -4.88 20.21
N PRO A 323 4.03 -3.71 19.56
CA PRO A 323 4.52 -2.52 20.25
C PRO A 323 3.59 -2.09 21.39
N GLU A 324 4.13 -1.32 22.34
CA GLU A 324 3.35 -0.73 23.41
C GLU A 324 2.07 -0.07 22.89
N GLU A 325 0.93 -0.40 23.52
CA GLU A 325 -0.37 0.10 23.10
C GLU A 325 -0.46 1.62 23.29
N SER A 326 -0.89 2.30 22.25
CA SER A 326 -1.15 3.73 22.24
C SER A 326 -2.13 4.05 21.10
N ASP A 327 -2.60 5.30 21.06
CA ASP A 327 -3.37 5.80 19.92
C ASP A 327 -2.58 5.56 18.61
N SER A 328 -3.17 4.83 17.68
CA SER A 328 -2.51 4.46 16.44
C SER A 328 -3.53 4.28 15.30
N SER A 329 -3.10 4.56 14.09
CA SER A 329 -3.85 4.26 12.86
C SER A 329 -3.65 2.81 12.42
N ILE A 330 -2.81 2.03 13.11
CA ILE A 330 -2.56 0.61 12.85
C ILE A 330 -2.73 -0.18 14.14
N SER A 331 -3.82 -0.96 14.22
CA SER A 331 -4.13 -1.88 15.32
C SER A 331 -5.10 -2.94 14.81
N TYR A 332 -4.56 -4.02 14.24
CA TYR A 332 -5.30 -4.99 13.45
C TYR A 332 -6.44 -5.69 14.19
N GLY A 333 -7.61 -5.74 13.50
CA GLY A 333 -8.67 -6.70 13.76
C GLY A 333 -8.66 -7.84 12.74
N LEU A 334 -9.78 -8.52 12.53
CA LEU A 334 -9.93 -9.40 11.38
C LEU A 334 -10.28 -8.54 10.16
N GLY A 335 -9.30 -8.42 9.25
CA GLY A 335 -9.39 -7.60 8.03
C GLY A 335 -9.18 -6.09 8.22
N TRP A 336 -9.50 -5.54 9.39
CA TRP A 336 -9.32 -4.13 9.69
C TRP A 336 -7.85 -3.75 9.91
N ASP A 337 -7.43 -2.58 9.41
CA ASP A 337 -6.11 -2.00 9.70
C ASP A 337 -6.06 -1.41 11.10
N SER A 338 -7.15 -0.84 11.57
CA SER A 338 -7.31 -0.41 12.95
C SER A 338 -8.71 -0.72 13.49
N VAL A 339 -8.76 -1.18 14.74
CA VAL A 339 -9.99 -1.35 15.52
C VAL A 339 -10.05 -0.40 16.71
N ASP A 340 -9.12 0.55 16.79
CA ASP A 340 -9.01 1.59 17.84
C ASP A 340 -8.41 2.85 17.22
N LEU A 341 -9.16 3.44 16.27
CA LEU A 341 -8.63 4.44 15.35
C LEU A 341 -8.48 5.81 16.02
N PHE A 342 -7.26 6.39 15.95
CA PHE A 342 -7.04 7.82 16.18
C PHE A 342 -7.68 8.67 15.06
N PRO A 343 -8.34 9.82 15.35
CA PRO A 343 -8.47 10.46 16.64
C PRO A 343 -9.74 10.09 17.44
N PHE A 344 -10.57 9.17 16.94
CA PHE A 344 -11.84 8.81 17.59
C PHE A 344 -11.64 8.22 18.98
N SER A 345 -10.56 7.44 19.18
CA SER A 345 -10.17 6.90 20.50
C SER A 345 -10.01 7.99 21.56
N ASP A 346 -9.58 9.20 21.18
CA ASP A 346 -9.47 10.34 22.10
C ASP A 346 -10.83 10.83 22.62
N TYR A 347 -11.89 10.61 21.86
CA TYR A 347 -13.27 10.96 22.26
C TYR A 347 -13.99 9.78 22.93
N GLY A 348 -13.32 8.64 23.11
CA GLY A 348 -13.95 7.41 23.61
C GLY A 348 -14.91 6.77 22.60
N ILE A 349 -14.77 7.10 21.33
CA ILE A 349 -15.61 6.61 20.24
C ILE A 349 -14.92 5.42 19.57
N LYS A 350 -15.60 4.28 19.49
CA LYS A 350 -15.15 3.12 18.73
C LYS A 350 -15.16 3.46 17.25
N ALA A 351 -14.00 3.37 16.62
CA ALA A 351 -13.85 3.52 15.18
C ALA A 351 -12.96 2.43 14.60
N VAL A 352 -13.36 1.88 13.47
CA VAL A 352 -12.59 0.88 12.71
C VAL A 352 -12.29 1.41 11.32
N THR A 353 -11.14 1.03 10.76
CA THR A 353 -10.75 1.52 9.44
C THR A 353 -10.07 0.45 8.61
N LYS A 354 -10.25 0.55 7.28
CA LYS A 354 -9.47 -0.15 6.28
C LYS A 354 -9.07 0.78 5.16
N GLY A 355 -7.77 0.94 4.97
CA GLY A 355 -7.19 1.63 3.83
C GLY A 355 -6.90 0.68 2.66
N GLY A 356 -6.81 1.24 1.46
CA GLY A 356 -6.45 0.50 0.26
C GLY A 356 -5.63 1.33 -0.72
N ASP A 357 -4.52 0.77 -1.15
CA ASP A 357 -3.65 1.36 -2.17
C ASP A 357 -3.39 0.32 -3.27
N THR A 358 -3.55 0.74 -4.52
CA THR A 358 -2.91 0.16 -5.69
C THR A 358 -1.73 1.07 -6.10
N ILE A 359 -1.19 0.93 -7.31
CA ILE A 359 -0.16 1.87 -7.78
C ILE A 359 -0.75 3.27 -7.98
N SER A 360 -1.99 3.37 -8.47
CA SER A 360 -2.58 4.62 -8.93
C SER A 360 -3.88 5.01 -8.22
N TYR A 361 -4.60 4.05 -7.65
CA TYR A 361 -5.85 4.27 -6.93
C TYR A 361 -5.70 4.05 -5.43
N HIS A 362 -6.46 4.81 -4.66
CA HIS A 362 -6.43 4.77 -3.21
C HIS A 362 -7.85 4.83 -2.65
N SER A 363 -8.04 4.31 -1.45
CA SER A 363 -9.32 4.39 -0.74
C SER A 363 -9.15 4.30 0.77
N SER A 364 -10.14 4.80 1.49
CA SER A 364 -10.30 4.56 2.92
C SER A 364 -11.77 4.39 3.27
N LEU A 365 -12.07 3.40 4.11
CA LEU A 365 -13.36 3.17 4.74
C LEU A 365 -13.18 3.30 6.24
N VAL A 366 -13.91 4.22 6.88
CA VAL A 366 -13.97 4.40 8.33
C VAL A 366 -15.39 4.19 8.80
N VAL A 367 -15.57 3.36 9.82
CA VAL A 367 -16.89 3.02 10.38
C VAL A 367 -16.90 3.29 11.88
N LEU A 368 -17.99 3.89 12.36
CA LEU A 368 -18.33 4.08 13.77
C LEU A 368 -19.49 3.16 14.12
N PRO A 369 -19.26 1.91 14.49
CA PRO A 369 -20.32 0.90 14.64
C PRO A 369 -21.40 1.31 15.64
N GLU A 370 -20.98 1.88 16.79
CA GLU A 370 -21.89 2.27 17.89
C GLU A 370 -22.72 3.53 17.59
N HIS A 371 -22.36 4.27 16.51
CA HIS A 371 -23.07 5.47 16.07
C HIS A 371 -23.86 5.26 14.78
N ASN A 372 -23.79 4.08 14.18
CA ASN A 372 -24.39 3.76 12.88
C ASN A 372 -23.97 4.74 11.78
N MET A 373 -22.67 5.09 11.77
CA MET A 373 -22.10 6.03 10.83
C MET A 373 -20.90 5.43 10.10
N ALA A 374 -20.73 5.79 8.84
CA ALA A 374 -19.55 5.43 8.06
C ALA A 374 -19.19 6.51 7.05
N ALA A 375 -17.90 6.65 6.78
CA ALA A 375 -17.41 7.47 5.69
C ALA A 375 -16.45 6.68 4.81
N ALA A 376 -16.55 6.90 3.51
CA ALA A 376 -15.63 6.34 2.53
C ALA A 376 -15.08 7.43 1.61
N VAL A 377 -13.82 7.28 1.25
CA VAL A 377 -13.14 8.14 0.28
C VAL A 377 -12.41 7.25 -0.72
N THR A 378 -12.45 7.64 -1.98
CA THR A 378 -11.69 7.01 -3.06
C THR A 378 -10.96 8.08 -3.86
N SER A 379 -9.72 7.83 -4.26
CA SER A 379 -8.93 8.82 -4.99
C SER A 379 -8.07 8.19 -6.10
N SER A 380 -7.68 9.04 -7.04
CA SER A 380 -6.69 8.76 -8.08
C SER A 380 -5.48 9.66 -7.87
N GLY A 381 -4.33 9.06 -7.62
CA GLY A 381 -3.10 9.77 -7.26
C GLY A 381 -3.17 10.40 -5.86
N GLY A 382 -2.67 9.74 -4.85
CA GLY A 382 -2.73 10.16 -3.44
C GLY A 382 -2.19 9.07 -2.53
N SER A 383 -2.89 8.79 -1.46
CA SER A 383 -2.66 7.62 -0.59
C SER A 383 -3.88 7.36 0.28
N SER A 384 -4.07 6.10 0.69
CA SER A 384 -5.13 5.72 1.63
C SER A 384 -5.05 6.46 2.96
N ALA A 385 -3.86 6.86 3.40
CA ALA A 385 -3.67 7.64 4.61
C ALA A 385 -4.25 9.06 4.50
N ILE A 386 -4.10 9.71 3.34
CA ILE A 386 -4.72 11.01 3.07
C ILE A 386 -6.24 10.87 2.93
N ASP A 387 -6.71 9.82 2.27
CA ASP A 387 -8.13 9.50 2.16
C ASP A 387 -8.77 9.25 3.53
N GLN A 388 -8.03 8.60 4.46
CA GLN A 388 -8.46 8.40 5.85
C GLN A 388 -8.66 9.72 6.59
N LEU A 389 -7.81 10.73 6.36
CA LEU A 389 -7.98 12.05 6.97
C LEU A 389 -9.29 12.72 6.52
N ILE A 390 -9.66 12.60 5.24
CA ILE A 390 -10.92 13.11 4.72
C ILE A 390 -12.11 12.32 5.29
N ALA A 391 -12.04 11.00 5.34
CA ALA A 391 -13.08 10.15 5.93
C ALA A 391 -13.28 10.45 7.42
N SER A 392 -12.17 10.66 8.16
CA SER A 392 -12.21 11.04 9.57
C SER A 392 -12.83 12.43 9.75
N GLU A 393 -12.52 13.39 8.88
CA GLU A 393 -13.13 14.73 8.92
C GLU A 393 -14.63 14.69 8.69
N LEU A 394 -15.09 13.90 7.70
CA LEU A 394 -16.53 13.70 7.46
C LEU A 394 -17.25 13.25 8.73
N LEU A 395 -16.70 12.22 9.40
CA LEU A 395 -17.30 11.66 10.61
C LEU A 395 -17.21 12.61 11.80
N LEU A 396 -16.06 13.23 12.04
CA LEU A 396 -15.89 14.17 13.14
C LEU A 396 -16.82 15.39 12.99
N SER A 397 -16.92 15.96 11.77
CA SER A 397 -17.81 17.09 11.52
C SER A 397 -19.30 16.69 11.65
N ALA A 398 -19.63 15.44 11.32
CA ALA A 398 -20.99 14.94 11.52
C ALA A 398 -21.30 14.67 13.00
N LEU A 399 -20.34 14.19 13.79
CA LEU A 399 -20.47 14.02 15.23
C LEU A 399 -20.68 15.37 15.93
N GLU A 400 -20.00 16.44 15.47
CA GLU A 400 -20.27 17.83 15.93
C GLU A 400 -21.68 18.29 15.56
N ALA A 401 -22.11 18.06 14.31
CA ALA A 401 -23.44 18.43 13.84
C ALA A 401 -24.58 17.75 14.64
N LYS A 402 -24.29 16.57 15.20
CA LYS A 402 -25.20 15.78 16.06
C LYS A 402 -25.02 16.07 17.55
N ASP A 403 -24.20 17.03 17.94
CA ASP A 403 -23.86 17.35 19.35
C ASP A 403 -23.30 16.14 20.14
N ILE A 404 -22.72 15.14 19.46
CA ILE A 404 -22.06 13.98 20.11
C ILE A 404 -20.69 14.39 20.64
N ILE A 405 -19.96 15.20 19.87
CA ILE A 405 -18.75 15.87 20.34
C ILE A 405 -18.98 17.38 20.37
N GLN A 406 -18.52 18.04 21.43
CA GLN A 406 -18.79 19.48 21.63
C GLN A 406 -17.67 20.36 21.08
N GLU A 407 -16.45 19.84 21.06
CA GLU A 407 -15.25 20.59 20.68
C GLU A 407 -14.21 19.65 20.07
N ARG A 408 -13.52 20.13 19.02
CA ARG A 408 -12.37 19.42 18.42
C ARG A 408 -11.18 19.48 19.37
N LYS A 409 -10.61 18.31 19.63
CA LYS A 409 -9.35 18.23 20.33
C LYS A 409 -8.22 18.78 19.46
N PRO A 410 -7.24 19.51 20.05
CA PRO A 410 -6.10 20.03 19.33
C PRO A 410 -5.21 18.87 18.81
N GLU A 411 -4.44 19.15 17.77
CA GLU A 411 -3.40 18.24 17.30
C GLU A 411 -2.38 17.96 18.43
N LYS A 412 -1.97 16.70 18.52
CA LYS A 412 -1.03 16.22 19.54
C LYS A 412 0.42 16.44 19.16
N SER A 413 1.24 16.65 20.16
CA SER A 413 2.71 16.62 20.07
C SER A 413 3.29 16.20 21.42
N PHE A 414 4.56 15.83 21.43
CA PHE A 414 5.31 15.54 22.67
C PHE A 414 5.93 16.81 23.28
N GLY A 415 5.76 17.95 22.61
CA GLY A 415 6.44 19.21 22.93
C GLY A 415 7.91 19.22 22.48
N LEU A 416 8.55 20.37 22.59
CA LEU A 416 9.97 20.49 22.25
C LEU A 416 10.81 19.68 23.23
N PRO A 417 11.85 18.95 22.76
CA PRO A 417 12.65 18.09 23.64
C PRO A 417 13.43 18.88 24.65
N VAL A 418 13.33 18.46 25.90
CA VAL A 418 14.16 18.95 27.03
C VAL A 418 15.21 17.90 27.31
N LYS A 419 16.47 18.24 27.03
CA LYS A 419 17.60 17.34 27.19
C LYS A 419 17.78 16.88 28.64
N ALA A 420 17.97 15.56 28.79
CA ALA A 420 18.27 14.92 30.09
C ALA A 420 19.60 14.15 30.05
N ASP A 421 20.11 13.81 31.23
CA ASP A 421 21.29 12.95 31.35
C ASP A 421 20.95 11.53 30.91
N MET A 422 21.75 11.00 29.98
CA MET A 422 21.57 9.68 29.37
C MET A 422 22.56 8.69 30.02
N SER A 423 22.09 7.48 30.30
CA SER A 423 22.95 6.42 30.79
C SER A 423 23.95 5.95 29.70
N LYS A 424 25.13 5.51 30.12
CA LYS A 424 26.17 5.06 29.19
C LYS A 424 25.81 3.75 28.44
N GLU A 425 24.94 2.96 29.05
CA GLU A 425 24.44 1.70 28.47
C GLU A 425 23.69 1.91 27.16
N MET A 426 23.11 3.10 26.98
CA MET A 426 22.40 3.46 25.73
C MET A 426 23.31 3.38 24.49
N SER A 427 24.63 3.56 24.65
CA SER A 427 25.58 3.42 23.53
C SER A 427 25.63 1.99 22.95
N ALA A 428 25.23 0.97 23.70
CA ALA A 428 25.18 -0.41 23.22
C ALA A 428 24.13 -0.64 22.13
N TYR A 429 23.16 0.26 22.01
CA TYR A 429 22.15 0.20 20.96
C TYR A 429 22.62 0.77 19.61
N ALA A 430 23.78 1.44 19.55
CA ALA A 430 24.36 1.87 18.28
C ALA A 430 24.61 0.68 17.34
N GLY A 431 24.53 0.92 16.04
CA GLY A 431 24.72 -0.12 15.00
C GLY A 431 23.81 0.04 13.82
N PHE A 432 23.63 -1.03 13.05
CA PHE A 432 22.74 -1.05 11.90
C PHE A 432 21.40 -1.69 12.25
N TYR A 433 20.33 -1.12 11.70
CA TYR A 433 18.96 -1.58 11.87
C TYR A 433 18.31 -1.78 10.51
N GLY A 434 17.65 -2.91 10.29
CA GLY A 434 16.91 -3.22 9.08
C GLY A 434 15.40 -3.00 9.27
N GLY A 435 14.76 -2.48 8.25
CA GLY A 435 13.30 -2.32 8.15
C GLY A 435 12.80 -2.69 6.76
N ASN A 436 11.58 -2.29 6.41
CA ASN A 436 11.01 -2.57 5.08
C ASN A 436 11.88 -1.95 3.98
N ASN A 437 12.67 -2.79 3.27
CA ASN A 437 13.59 -2.38 2.21
C ASN A 437 14.51 -1.21 2.58
N THR A 438 14.88 -1.08 3.84
CA THR A 438 15.76 -0.01 4.34
C THR A 438 16.78 -0.55 5.33
N VAL A 439 17.91 0.12 5.39
CA VAL A 439 18.90 -0.03 6.45
C VAL A 439 19.19 1.35 7.02
N LEU A 440 19.19 1.43 8.33
CA LEU A 440 19.46 2.63 9.10
C LEU A 440 20.77 2.45 9.89
N LYS A 441 21.67 3.41 9.81
CA LYS A 441 22.77 3.52 10.77
C LYS A 441 22.28 4.34 11.94
N VAL A 442 22.42 3.77 13.13
CA VAL A 442 22.02 4.37 14.40
C VAL A 442 23.27 4.68 15.20
N ASP A 443 23.53 5.94 15.44
CA ASP A 443 24.63 6.42 16.28
C ASP A 443 24.05 7.08 17.54
N VAL A 444 24.51 6.64 18.72
CA VAL A 444 24.13 7.19 20.02
C VAL A 444 25.37 7.84 20.63
N ASN A 445 25.36 9.15 20.78
CA ASN A 445 26.52 9.84 21.33
C ASN A 445 26.39 10.09 22.85
N THR A 446 27.51 10.31 23.49
CA THR A 446 27.57 10.55 24.95
C THR A 446 26.92 11.87 25.40
N ALA A 447 26.60 12.74 24.44
CA ALA A 447 25.88 13.98 24.69
C ALA A 447 24.36 13.79 24.73
N GLY A 448 23.84 12.55 24.70
CA GLY A 448 22.39 12.28 24.73
C GLY A 448 21.69 12.59 23.43
N GLU A 449 22.37 12.40 22.30
CA GLU A 449 21.79 12.57 20.96
C GLU A 449 21.79 11.24 20.23
N LEU A 450 20.70 10.96 19.55
CA LEU A 450 20.51 9.85 18.63
C LEU A 450 20.49 10.38 17.22
N LEU A 451 21.36 9.83 16.36
CA LEU A 451 21.42 10.14 14.93
C LEU A 451 21.00 8.90 14.15
N ILE A 452 20.03 9.06 13.26
CA ILE A 452 19.54 8.00 12.36
C ILE A 452 19.83 8.40 10.92
N THR A 453 20.69 7.62 10.25
CA THR A 453 21.13 7.88 8.87
C THR A 453 20.67 6.76 7.95
N PRO A 454 19.74 7.02 7.01
CA PRO A 454 19.38 6.05 5.97
C PRO A 454 20.60 5.70 5.10
N GLN A 455 20.83 4.40 4.87
CA GLN A 455 22.00 3.93 4.12
C GLN A 455 21.73 3.68 2.63
N MET A 456 20.44 3.60 2.23
CA MET A 456 20.06 3.26 0.85
C MET A 456 20.29 4.39 -0.16
N VAL A 457 20.41 5.62 0.29
CA VAL A 457 20.65 6.79 -0.55
C VAL A 457 21.96 7.44 -0.11
N PRO A 458 22.97 7.53 -1.00
CA PRO A 458 24.25 8.17 -0.68
C PRO A 458 24.05 9.60 -0.17
N ASN A 459 24.79 9.96 0.86
CA ASN A 459 24.76 11.30 1.46
C ASN A 459 23.38 11.73 2.02
N SER A 460 22.54 10.79 2.41
CA SER A 460 21.31 11.10 3.13
C SER A 460 21.61 11.85 4.42
N PRO A 461 20.87 12.93 4.73
CA PRO A 461 21.01 13.62 6.01
C PRO A 461 20.56 12.70 7.15
N SER A 462 21.21 12.84 8.31
CA SER A 462 20.78 12.16 9.52
C SER A 462 19.62 12.91 10.16
N ASP A 463 18.62 12.17 10.60
CA ASP A 463 17.59 12.68 11.50
C ASP A 463 18.15 12.67 12.93
N GLN A 464 17.98 13.78 13.68
CA GLN A 464 18.51 13.96 15.01
C GLN A 464 17.39 13.97 16.05
N TYR A 465 17.61 13.24 17.15
CA TYR A 465 16.72 13.14 18.29
C TYR A 465 17.50 13.40 19.59
N ILE A 466 16.83 14.00 20.57
CA ILE A 466 17.40 14.39 21.86
C ILE A 466 16.82 13.51 22.96
N TYR A 467 17.67 12.96 23.79
CA TYR A 467 17.28 12.16 24.95
C TYR A 467 16.55 12.99 26.00
N THR A 468 15.43 12.50 26.48
CA THR A 468 14.54 13.18 27.44
C THR A 468 14.36 12.37 28.72
N SER A 469 13.85 12.99 29.76
CA SER A 469 13.75 12.40 31.10
C SER A 469 12.79 11.21 31.22
N ASP A 470 11.93 11.01 30.24
CA ASP A 470 11.03 9.84 30.15
C ASP A 470 11.70 8.59 29.50
N GLY A 471 13.01 8.68 29.23
CA GLY A 471 13.78 7.57 28.64
C GLY A 471 13.63 7.42 27.10
N THR A 472 13.05 8.41 26.46
CA THR A 472 12.88 8.42 24.99
C THR A 472 13.78 9.45 24.31
N PHE A 473 13.95 9.33 23.00
CA PHE A 473 14.60 10.32 22.16
C PHE A 473 13.52 11.04 21.34
N VAL A 474 13.45 12.36 21.42
CA VAL A 474 12.42 13.18 20.76
C VAL A 474 13.05 14.01 19.66
N ASN A 475 12.40 14.08 18.48
CA ASN A 475 12.85 14.95 17.39
C ASN A 475 12.68 16.43 17.75
N LYS A 476 13.37 17.32 17.04
CA LYS A 476 13.38 18.77 17.33
C LYS A 476 12.00 19.43 17.18
N GLU A 477 11.09 18.86 16.39
CA GLU A 477 9.73 19.33 16.21
C GLU A 477 8.77 18.85 17.32
N GLY A 478 9.17 17.86 18.12
CA GLY A 478 8.32 17.27 19.15
C GLY A 478 7.17 16.43 18.63
N THR A 479 7.27 15.94 17.41
CA THR A 479 6.22 15.16 16.72
C THR A 479 6.50 13.66 16.69
N GLU A 480 7.72 13.25 16.97
CA GLU A 480 8.14 11.85 16.98
C GLU A 480 9.08 11.59 18.14
N LYS A 481 8.86 10.46 18.82
CA LYS A 481 9.76 9.96 19.85
C LYS A 481 10.13 8.51 19.59
N LEU A 482 11.34 8.16 19.97
CA LEU A 482 11.95 6.84 19.74
C LEU A 482 12.44 6.25 21.06
N LYS A 483 12.41 4.93 21.17
CA LYS A 483 13.14 4.17 22.20
C LYS A 483 13.62 2.83 21.64
N PHE A 484 14.63 2.25 22.28
CA PHE A 484 15.05 0.88 22.00
C PHE A 484 14.25 -0.07 22.90
N VAL A 485 13.74 -1.15 22.30
CA VAL A 485 12.97 -2.18 23.01
C VAL A 485 13.58 -3.53 22.69
N GLU A 486 13.91 -4.30 23.73
CA GLU A 486 14.30 -5.69 23.62
C GLU A 486 13.08 -6.57 23.90
N GLU A 487 12.70 -7.39 22.92
CA GLU A 487 11.53 -8.26 22.98
C GLU A 487 11.90 -9.68 23.41
N SER A 488 10.86 -10.43 23.78
CA SER A 488 10.99 -11.83 24.24
C SER A 488 11.63 -12.79 23.24
N ASN A 489 11.64 -12.43 21.95
CA ASN A 489 12.36 -13.16 20.89
C ASN A 489 13.87 -12.86 20.84
N GLY A 490 14.39 -12.04 21.77
CA GLY A 490 15.80 -11.68 21.87
C GLY A 490 16.29 -10.62 20.88
N HIS A 491 15.38 -10.03 20.09
CA HIS A 491 15.75 -8.96 19.16
C HIS A 491 15.53 -7.58 19.76
N VAL A 492 16.37 -6.63 19.35
CA VAL A 492 16.27 -5.22 19.69
C VAL A 492 15.57 -4.48 18.56
N TYR A 493 14.55 -3.72 18.91
CA TYR A 493 13.75 -2.93 17.97
C TYR A 493 13.91 -1.43 18.26
N LEU A 494 13.82 -0.64 17.19
CA LEU A 494 13.60 0.79 17.26
C LEU A 494 12.10 1.06 17.24
N TRP A 495 11.52 1.34 18.40
CA TRP A 495 10.14 1.75 18.53
C TRP A 495 10.01 3.24 18.23
N SER A 496 9.02 3.59 17.42
CA SER A 496 8.61 4.95 17.10
C SER A 496 7.17 5.18 17.52
N ARG A 497 6.93 6.32 18.14
CA ARG A 497 5.60 6.89 18.29
C ARG A 497 5.58 8.27 17.68
N SER A 498 4.65 8.49 16.72
CA SER A 498 4.64 9.73 15.98
C SER A 498 3.23 10.25 15.75
N TYR A 499 3.13 11.59 15.71
CA TYR A 499 1.98 12.34 15.27
C TYR A 499 2.33 13.06 13.98
N LEU A 500 1.71 12.63 12.88
CA LEU A 500 1.98 13.14 11.55
C LEU A 500 0.87 14.08 11.11
N SER A 501 1.13 15.39 11.19
CA SER A 501 0.19 16.41 10.72
C SER A 501 0.32 16.64 9.22
N VAL A 502 -0.81 16.62 8.52
CA VAL A 502 -0.91 17.01 7.12
C VAL A 502 -1.63 18.36 7.06
N PRO A 503 -0.92 19.45 6.68
CA PRO A 503 -1.47 20.80 6.75
C PRO A 503 -2.82 20.96 6.07
N GLY A 504 -3.81 21.45 6.83
CA GLY A 504 -5.18 21.66 6.37
C GLY A 504 -6.05 20.40 6.29
N LEU A 505 -5.49 19.19 6.51
CA LEU A 505 -6.25 17.94 6.44
C LEU A 505 -6.49 17.33 7.82
N GLY A 506 -5.49 17.31 8.69
CA GLY A 506 -5.57 16.72 10.02
C GLY A 506 -4.31 15.95 10.39
N GLN A 507 -4.42 15.07 11.38
CA GLN A 507 -3.29 14.38 11.96
C GLN A 507 -3.53 12.86 12.00
N LEU A 508 -2.48 12.08 11.74
CA LEU A 508 -2.41 10.64 11.93
C LEU A 508 -1.51 10.34 13.14
N ALA A 509 -1.75 9.23 13.82
CA ALA A 509 -0.92 8.74 14.90
C ALA A 509 -0.39 7.35 14.58
N PHE A 510 0.87 7.07 14.93
CA PHE A 510 1.51 5.78 14.77
C PHE A 510 2.25 5.37 16.03
N SER A 511 2.20 4.08 16.36
CA SER A 511 3.03 3.43 17.36
C SER A 511 3.49 2.10 16.76
N GLU A 512 4.77 2.01 16.41
CA GLU A 512 5.27 0.86 15.63
C GLU A 512 6.74 0.58 15.91
N TYR A 513 7.18 -0.66 15.68
CA TYR A 513 8.58 -0.96 15.50
C TYR A 513 8.97 -0.64 14.06
N THR A 514 9.84 0.36 13.88
CA THR A 514 10.24 0.83 12.54
C THR A 514 11.41 0.04 11.97
N ALA A 515 12.26 -0.52 12.85
CA ALA A 515 13.42 -1.30 12.44
C ALA A 515 13.88 -2.26 13.54
N GLN A 516 14.56 -3.33 13.17
CA GLN A 516 15.19 -4.33 14.03
C GLN A 516 16.70 -4.22 13.90
N LYS A 517 17.43 -4.28 15.03
CA LYS A 517 18.91 -4.30 15.03
C LYS A 517 19.42 -5.51 14.24
N LEU A 518 20.33 -5.26 13.31
CA LEU A 518 20.99 -6.30 12.54
C LEU A 518 22.13 -6.92 13.35
N GLU A 519 22.24 -8.23 13.26
CA GLU A 519 23.35 -8.99 13.87
C GLU A 519 24.63 -8.84 13.02
N ASN A 520 25.78 -9.00 13.65
CA ASN A 520 27.02 -9.15 12.88
C ASN A 520 26.98 -10.43 12.04
N ASN A 521 27.36 -10.33 10.79
CA ASN A 521 27.41 -11.45 9.85
C ASN A 521 28.75 -11.47 9.10
N GLU A 522 29.77 -12.00 9.75
CA GLU A 522 31.09 -12.20 9.11
C GLU A 522 31.02 -13.39 8.14
N LEU A 523 31.31 -13.12 6.87
CA LEU A 523 31.28 -14.13 5.83
C LEU A 523 32.63 -14.82 5.65
N PRO A 524 32.67 -16.14 5.33
CA PRO A 524 33.82 -16.81 4.75
C PRO A 524 34.29 -16.07 3.48
N LYS A 525 35.59 -16.06 3.23
CA LYS A 525 36.19 -15.28 2.13
C LYS A 525 35.65 -15.65 0.74
N ASP A 526 35.35 -16.92 0.53
CA ASP A 526 34.79 -17.44 -0.73
C ASP A 526 33.36 -16.97 -0.95
N ILE A 527 32.56 -16.93 0.12
CA ILE A 527 31.18 -16.40 0.07
C ILE A 527 31.24 -14.88 -0.18
N GLN A 528 32.07 -14.14 0.56
CA GLN A 528 32.23 -12.70 0.35
C GLN A 528 32.66 -12.40 -1.11
N ALA A 529 33.63 -13.13 -1.66
CA ALA A 529 34.09 -12.95 -3.04
C ALA A 529 32.99 -13.20 -4.09
N ALA A 530 32.06 -14.13 -3.83
CA ALA A 530 30.92 -14.38 -4.71
C ALA A 530 29.93 -13.18 -4.73
N TRP A 531 29.69 -12.55 -3.58
CA TRP A 531 28.84 -11.37 -3.47
C TRP A 531 29.52 -10.11 -4.03
N ASP A 532 30.83 -9.94 -3.81
CA ASP A 532 31.60 -8.82 -4.37
C ASP A 532 31.59 -8.82 -5.92
N GLN A 533 31.55 -10.00 -6.54
CA GLN A 533 31.41 -10.11 -8.01
C GLN A 533 30.05 -9.64 -8.54
N ARG A 534 29.00 -9.65 -7.71
CA ARG A 534 27.66 -9.22 -8.09
C ARG A 534 27.40 -7.75 -7.81
N ASP A 535 28.21 -7.13 -6.96
CA ASP A 535 28.03 -5.73 -6.59
C ASP A 535 28.06 -4.82 -7.82
N GLY A 536 27.04 -3.96 -7.94
CA GLY A 536 26.86 -3.05 -9.08
C GLY A 536 26.40 -3.71 -10.38
N GLN A 537 26.21 -5.05 -10.43
CA GLN A 537 25.65 -5.70 -11.61
C GLN A 537 24.17 -5.42 -11.78
N ARG A 538 23.70 -5.42 -13.03
CA ARG A 538 22.28 -5.22 -13.38
C ARG A 538 21.65 -6.54 -13.78
N TYR A 539 20.41 -6.72 -13.32
CA TYR A 539 19.59 -7.87 -13.67
C TYR A 539 18.28 -7.40 -14.31
N TYR A 540 17.85 -8.15 -15.33
CA TYR A 540 16.78 -7.78 -16.24
C TYR A 540 15.59 -8.72 -16.07
N LEU A 541 14.40 -8.17 -15.89
CA LEU A 541 13.14 -8.89 -15.66
C LEU A 541 12.82 -9.81 -16.84
N MET A 542 12.54 -11.09 -16.57
CA MET A 542 12.37 -12.11 -17.61
C MET A 542 10.93 -12.57 -17.79
N ASN A 543 10.21 -12.83 -16.70
CA ASN A 543 9.01 -13.66 -16.72
C ASN A 543 7.69 -12.92 -16.48
N GLU A 544 7.69 -11.59 -16.50
CA GLU A 544 6.46 -10.80 -16.44
C GLU A 544 5.74 -10.74 -17.80
N LYS A 545 4.41 -10.73 -17.74
CA LYS A 545 3.56 -10.56 -18.93
C LYS A 545 3.81 -9.20 -19.58
N TYR A 546 3.67 -9.12 -20.88
CA TYR A 546 3.93 -7.90 -21.66
C TYR A 546 3.05 -6.70 -21.27
N SER A 547 1.89 -6.94 -20.62
CA SER A 547 0.98 -5.93 -20.08
C SER A 547 1.30 -5.50 -18.64
N SER A 548 2.36 -6.10 -18.02
CA SER A 548 2.71 -5.82 -16.63
C SER A 548 3.15 -4.37 -16.42
N THR A 549 2.69 -3.81 -15.29
CA THR A 549 3.11 -2.49 -14.81
C THR A 549 4.61 -2.45 -14.47
N ALA A 550 5.24 -3.61 -14.23
CA ALA A 550 6.66 -3.72 -13.93
C ALA A 550 7.55 -3.11 -15.02
N TYR A 551 7.12 -3.13 -16.30
CA TYR A 551 7.89 -2.52 -17.40
C TYR A 551 7.86 -0.99 -17.39
N LEU A 552 6.94 -0.34 -16.69
CA LEU A 552 6.92 1.11 -16.52
C LEU A 552 7.84 1.56 -15.36
N HIS A 553 7.97 0.74 -14.34
CA HIS A 553 8.67 1.08 -13.11
C HIS A 553 10.14 0.64 -13.14
N ALA A 554 10.97 1.23 -12.28
CA ALA A 554 12.39 0.90 -12.14
C ALA A 554 12.66 -0.59 -11.76
N SER A 555 11.62 -1.34 -11.44
CA SER A 555 11.69 -2.78 -11.13
C SER A 555 12.00 -3.67 -12.33
N SER A 556 11.97 -3.18 -13.57
CA SER A 556 12.32 -4.01 -14.74
C SER A 556 13.83 -4.23 -14.92
N ILE A 557 14.66 -3.33 -14.40
CA ILE A 557 16.12 -3.41 -14.41
C ILE A 557 16.59 -3.09 -12.99
N ILE A 558 17.00 -4.10 -12.25
CA ILE A 558 17.43 -3.93 -10.86
C ILE A 558 18.96 -3.94 -10.76
N PRO A 559 19.59 -2.92 -10.15
CA PRO A 559 20.97 -3.05 -9.71
C PRO A 559 21.03 -3.94 -8.48
N LEU A 560 22.10 -4.71 -8.37
CA LEU A 560 22.41 -5.43 -7.16
C LEU A 560 23.51 -4.65 -6.43
N ASP A 561 23.10 -3.82 -5.49
CA ASP A 561 24.02 -3.02 -4.70
C ASP A 561 24.13 -3.62 -3.30
N THR A 562 25.36 -3.91 -2.86
CA THR A 562 25.62 -4.21 -1.46
C THR A 562 25.65 -2.93 -0.66
N VAL A 563 25.05 -2.93 0.53
CA VAL A 563 25.06 -1.75 1.40
C VAL A 563 26.46 -1.55 1.96
N ASN A 564 27.10 -0.44 1.61
CA ASN A 564 28.41 -0.07 2.14
C ASN A 564 28.33 0.05 3.69
N GLY A 565 29.12 -0.74 4.39
CA GLY A 565 29.26 -0.68 5.84
C GLY A 565 28.40 -1.65 6.65
N VAL A 566 27.60 -2.52 6.02
CA VAL A 566 26.92 -3.63 6.70
C VAL A 566 27.48 -4.96 6.21
N PRO A 567 28.57 -5.46 6.81
CA PRO A 567 29.18 -6.71 6.37
C PRO A 567 28.21 -7.89 6.40
N GLY A 568 28.20 -8.68 5.33
CA GLY A 568 27.37 -9.88 5.23
C GLY A 568 25.89 -9.64 4.93
N TYR A 569 25.51 -8.42 4.57
CA TYR A 569 24.13 -8.08 4.17
C TYR A 569 24.07 -7.49 2.77
N MET A 570 23.02 -7.84 2.05
CA MET A 570 22.57 -7.17 0.86
C MET A 570 21.26 -6.43 1.22
N ILE A 571 21.32 -5.11 1.32
CA ILE A 571 20.25 -4.31 1.94
C ILE A 571 19.99 -4.86 3.36
N ASN A 572 18.80 -5.35 3.66
CA ASN A 572 18.40 -5.96 4.94
C ASN A 572 18.36 -7.51 4.88
N HIS A 573 18.90 -8.13 3.82
CA HIS A 573 18.95 -9.58 3.64
C HIS A 573 20.29 -10.11 4.10
N LYS A 574 20.27 -11.02 5.08
CA LYS A 574 21.46 -11.70 5.59
C LYS A 574 21.99 -12.69 4.57
N MET A 575 23.20 -12.53 4.11
CA MET A 575 23.88 -13.49 3.23
C MET A 575 24.19 -14.75 4.02
N VAL A 576 23.61 -15.89 3.64
CA VAL A 576 23.78 -17.18 4.33
C VAL A 576 24.52 -18.20 3.49
N GLY A 577 24.85 -17.87 2.25
CA GLY A 577 25.61 -18.69 1.32
C GLY A 577 26.07 -17.87 0.12
N ALA A 578 26.87 -18.48 -0.76
CA ALA A 578 27.35 -17.81 -1.97
C ALA A 578 26.20 -17.38 -2.91
N ASP A 579 25.08 -18.10 -2.90
CA ASP A 579 23.95 -17.91 -3.81
C ASP A 579 22.62 -17.69 -3.08
N HIS A 580 22.67 -17.35 -1.78
CA HIS A 580 21.46 -17.25 -0.99
C HIS A 580 21.55 -16.15 0.07
N ALA A 581 20.54 -15.26 0.09
CA ALA A 581 20.33 -14.29 1.16
C ALA A 581 18.89 -14.36 1.66
N VAL A 582 18.69 -14.24 2.97
CA VAL A 582 17.38 -14.41 3.64
C VAL A 582 16.99 -13.15 4.39
N ASN A 583 15.72 -12.85 4.42
CA ASN A 583 15.18 -11.82 5.29
C ASN A 583 14.83 -12.43 6.65
N GLN A 584 15.58 -12.07 7.69
CA GLN A 584 15.39 -12.56 9.06
C GLN A 584 14.69 -11.54 9.98
N LEU A 585 14.16 -10.45 9.42
CA LEU A 585 13.48 -9.44 10.22
C LEU A 585 12.13 -9.94 10.71
N GLN A 586 11.90 -9.80 12.02
CA GLN A 586 10.69 -10.21 12.72
C GLN A 586 9.98 -9.00 13.31
N ILE A 587 9.58 -8.05 12.45
CA ILE A 587 9.02 -6.77 12.86
C ILE A 587 7.49 -6.82 12.68
N PRO A 588 6.68 -6.68 13.75
CA PRO A 588 5.22 -6.58 13.63
C PRO A 588 4.77 -5.31 12.90
N GLY A 589 3.51 -5.27 12.49
CA GLY A 589 2.89 -4.11 11.84
C GLY A 589 3.24 -4.00 10.35
N MET A 590 3.59 -2.80 9.91
CA MET A 590 3.88 -2.52 8.50
C MET A 590 5.36 -2.65 8.15
N ALA A 591 6.27 -2.44 9.08
CA ALA A 591 7.70 -2.40 8.80
C ALA A 591 8.32 -3.78 8.50
N GLY A 592 7.68 -4.87 8.92
CA GLY A 592 8.12 -6.25 8.62
C GLY A 592 7.47 -6.88 7.38
N ARG A 593 6.63 -6.14 6.65
CA ARG A 593 5.93 -6.67 5.47
C ARG A 593 6.87 -6.93 4.28
N ASP A 594 6.40 -7.70 3.33
CA ASP A 594 7.05 -7.95 2.02
C ASP A 594 8.50 -8.45 2.15
N ALA A 595 8.76 -9.26 3.18
CA ALA A 595 9.99 -10.03 3.30
C ALA A 595 10.10 -11.01 2.13
N ARG A 596 11.34 -11.29 1.71
CA ARG A 596 11.62 -12.24 0.63
C ARG A 596 12.98 -12.88 0.84
N ASP A 597 13.10 -14.13 0.40
CA ASP A 597 14.41 -14.77 0.25
C ASP A 597 14.90 -14.54 -1.18
N ILE A 598 16.20 -14.38 -1.35
CA ILE A 598 16.84 -14.13 -2.63
C ILE A 598 17.74 -15.31 -2.96
N TYR A 599 17.55 -15.91 -4.13
CA TYR A 599 18.31 -17.04 -4.62
C TYR A 599 18.95 -16.72 -5.97
N PHE A 600 20.22 -17.13 -6.13
CA PHE A 600 20.92 -17.11 -7.40
C PHE A 600 21.03 -18.51 -7.98
N SER A 601 20.95 -18.60 -9.29
CA SER A 601 21.17 -19.84 -10.03
C SER A 601 21.92 -19.56 -11.32
N ARG A 602 22.62 -20.56 -11.87
CA ARG A 602 23.29 -20.44 -13.17
C ARG A 602 22.74 -21.47 -14.15
N LYS A 603 22.40 -21.00 -15.36
CA LYS A 603 21.92 -21.84 -16.44
C LYS A 603 22.60 -21.41 -17.75
N ASN A 604 23.32 -22.33 -18.42
CA ASN A 604 24.04 -22.05 -19.65
C ASN A 604 25.04 -20.86 -19.56
N GLY A 605 25.69 -20.69 -18.42
CA GLY A 605 26.64 -19.59 -18.18
C GLY A 605 26.01 -18.29 -17.70
N ILE A 606 24.70 -18.12 -17.83
CA ILE A 606 23.95 -16.93 -17.42
C ILE A 606 23.52 -17.09 -15.97
N GLU A 607 23.71 -16.05 -15.17
CA GLU A 607 23.24 -15.98 -13.80
C GLU A 607 21.83 -15.40 -13.73
N TYR A 608 20.98 -16.00 -12.88
CA TYR A 608 19.62 -15.58 -12.60
C TYR A 608 19.46 -15.29 -11.11
N VAL A 609 18.67 -14.29 -10.79
CA VAL A 609 18.20 -14.01 -9.43
C VAL A 609 16.69 -14.23 -9.35
N HIS A 610 16.25 -14.88 -8.27
CA HIS A 610 14.86 -15.26 -8.04
C HIS A 610 14.37 -14.76 -6.68
N PHE A 611 13.19 -14.19 -6.64
CA PHE A 611 12.46 -13.85 -5.40
C PHE A 611 10.96 -13.75 -5.66
N THR A 612 10.14 -14.34 -4.79
CA THR A 612 8.65 -14.27 -4.81
C THR A 612 8.01 -14.44 -6.20
N GLY A 613 8.50 -15.43 -6.99
CA GLY A 613 7.99 -15.72 -8.34
C GLY A 613 8.65 -14.93 -9.47
N TYR A 614 9.35 -13.83 -9.18
CA TYR A 614 10.09 -13.08 -10.19
C TYR A 614 11.41 -13.78 -10.57
N GLU A 615 11.74 -13.73 -11.85
CA GLU A 615 13.01 -14.16 -12.40
C GLU A 615 13.68 -13.00 -13.15
N TYR A 616 14.93 -12.71 -12.79
CA TYR A 616 15.76 -11.74 -13.48
C TYR A 616 17.05 -12.42 -13.95
N ALA A 617 17.55 -12.05 -15.12
CA ALA A 617 18.80 -12.55 -15.66
C ALA A 617 19.87 -11.44 -15.69
N SER A 618 21.11 -11.82 -15.49
CA SER A 618 22.26 -10.92 -15.56
C SER A 618 22.44 -10.30 -16.95
N GLU A 619 23.32 -9.30 -17.08
CA GLU A 619 23.51 -8.55 -18.33
C GLU A 619 23.98 -9.39 -19.50
N GLU A 620 24.47 -10.62 -19.29
CA GLU A 620 24.87 -11.55 -20.36
C GLU A 620 23.74 -11.90 -21.33
N ILE A 621 22.45 -11.74 -20.93
CA ILE A 621 21.32 -11.99 -21.85
C ILE A 621 21.09 -10.83 -22.82
N VAL A 622 21.64 -9.63 -22.55
CA VAL A 622 21.37 -8.42 -23.32
C VAL A 622 22.16 -8.45 -24.62
N GLN A 623 21.45 -8.57 -25.73
CA GLN A 623 22.05 -8.59 -27.07
C GLN A 623 22.12 -7.16 -27.65
N ALA A 624 23.07 -6.87 -28.51
CA ALA A 624 23.06 -5.63 -29.26
C ALA A 624 21.91 -5.62 -30.28
N LEU A 625 21.08 -4.56 -30.30
CA LEU A 625 20.05 -4.40 -31.34
C LEU A 625 20.73 -4.33 -32.73
N TYR A 626 20.23 -5.09 -33.70
CA TYR A 626 20.72 -4.99 -35.05
C TYR A 626 20.50 -3.57 -35.62
N ALA A 627 21.57 -2.86 -35.92
CA ALA A 627 21.53 -1.46 -36.37
C ALA A 627 21.19 -1.27 -37.85
N GLY A 628 20.94 -2.36 -38.61
CA GLY A 628 20.50 -2.31 -40.02
C GLY A 628 19.03 -1.91 -40.16
N LYS A 629 18.56 -1.79 -41.43
CA LYS A 629 17.24 -1.23 -41.73
C LYS A 629 16.08 -2.05 -41.19
N GLN A 630 16.18 -3.40 -41.17
CA GLN A 630 15.12 -4.30 -40.75
C GLN A 630 15.65 -5.50 -39.98
N SER A 631 14.94 -5.93 -38.96
CA SER A 631 15.20 -7.16 -38.22
C SER A 631 13.89 -7.78 -37.70
N LYS A 632 13.97 -9.04 -37.26
CA LYS A 632 12.85 -9.75 -36.64
C LYS A 632 13.27 -10.29 -35.28
N ILE A 633 12.41 -10.11 -34.28
CA ILE A 633 12.61 -10.63 -32.93
C ILE A 633 11.44 -11.56 -32.61
N THR A 634 11.74 -12.78 -32.19
CA THR A 634 10.73 -13.78 -31.81
C THR A 634 10.90 -14.14 -30.35
N ILE A 635 9.79 -14.15 -29.61
CA ILE A 635 9.76 -14.61 -28.21
C ILE A 635 9.91 -16.13 -28.20
N GLN A 636 10.77 -16.62 -27.32
CA GLN A 636 11.11 -18.03 -27.16
C GLN A 636 9.93 -18.83 -26.53
N PRO A 637 9.95 -20.17 -26.57
CA PRO A 637 8.87 -21.00 -26.00
C PRO A 637 8.62 -20.82 -24.50
N ASN A 638 9.61 -20.33 -23.75
CA ASN A 638 9.47 -20.01 -22.32
C ASN A 638 8.73 -18.68 -22.05
N ALA A 639 8.33 -17.96 -23.10
CA ALA A 639 7.68 -16.65 -23.04
C ALA A 639 8.49 -15.55 -22.30
N ASN A 640 9.77 -15.77 -22.01
CA ASN A 640 10.61 -14.77 -21.35
C ASN A 640 10.85 -13.55 -22.24
N ALA A 641 10.91 -12.37 -21.61
CA ALA A 641 11.25 -11.14 -22.30
C ALA A 641 12.67 -11.20 -22.92
N ARG A 642 12.82 -10.56 -24.09
CA ARG A 642 14.12 -10.44 -24.73
C ARG A 642 14.65 -9.03 -24.61
N TRP A 643 15.85 -8.91 -24.08
CA TRP A 643 16.50 -7.64 -23.82
C TRP A 643 17.59 -7.32 -24.83
N PHE A 644 17.62 -6.03 -25.25
CA PHE A 644 18.60 -5.52 -26.22
C PHE A 644 19.20 -4.20 -25.72
N SER A 645 20.49 -4.01 -25.99
CA SER A 645 21.17 -2.70 -25.85
C SER A 645 21.06 -1.92 -27.14
N VAL A 646 21.01 -0.60 -27.04
CA VAL A 646 21.09 0.33 -28.17
C VAL A 646 22.54 0.55 -28.53
N PRO A 647 23.06 -0.03 -29.65
CA PRO A 647 24.45 0.20 -30.05
C PRO A 647 24.64 1.64 -30.58
N ALA A 648 25.86 2.16 -30.55
CA ALA A 648 26.20 3.51 -31.03
C ALA A 648 25.67 3.79 -32.45
N ALA A 649 25.70 2.78 -33.33
CA ALA A 649 25.17 2.89 -34.71
C ALA A 649 23.64 3.02 -34.81
N ALA A 650 22.91 2.77 -33.74
CA ALA A 650 21.44 2.89 -33.66
C ALA A 650 20.99 4.12 -32.85
N LYS A 651 21.87 4.76 -32.08
CA LYS A 651 21.60 5.99 -31.33
C LYS A 651 20.97 7.06 -32.23
N GLY A 652 19.88 7.66 -31.76
CA GLY A 652 19.18 8.76 -32.45
C GLY A 652 18.34 8.32 -33.64
N LYS A 653 18.36 7.03 -34.03
CA LYS A 653 17.46 6.53 -35.06
C LYS A 653 16.05 6.35 -34.52
N ILE A 654 15.07 6.51 -35.40
CA ILE A 654 13.68 6.19 -35.11
C ILE A 654 13.49 4.69 -35.29
N MET A 655 13.15 4.00 -34.23
CA MET A 655 12.73 2.60 -34.23
C MET A 655 11.22 2.54 -34.41
N THR A 656 10.75 1.86 -35.45
CA THR A 656 9.34 1.51 -35.65
C THR A 656 9.18 0.00 -35.51
N VAL A 657 8.22 -0.44 -34.71
CA VAL A 657 7.96 -1.85 -34.47
C VAL A 657 6.56 -2.23 -34.96
N LYS A 658 6.49 -3.20 -35.87
CA LYS A 658 5.22 -3.86 -36.17
C LYS A 658 4.96 -4.91 -35.09
N MET A 659 3.94 -4.63 -34.28
CA MET A 659 3.61 -5.38 -33.07
C MET A 659 2.85 -6.68 -33.39
N PRO A 660 3.11 -7.78 -32.66
CA PRO A 660 2.20 -8.91 -32.62
C PRO A 660 0.94 -8.55 -31.79
N ALA A 661 -0.13 -9.31 -31.94
CA ALA A 661 -1.37 -9.09 -31.18
C ALA A 661 -1.19 -9.22 -29.66
N LYS A 662 -0.24 -10.06 -29.23
CA LYS A 662 0.04 -10.36 -27.82
C LYS A 662 1.52 -10.11 -27.52
N GLY A 663 1.88 -8.85 -27.41
CA GLY A 663 3.23 -8.43 -27.10
C GLY A 663 3.35 -6.92 -26.94
N ALA A 664 4.41 -6.49 -26.29
CA ALA A 664 4.74 -5.09 -26.07
C ALA A 664 6.25 -4.87 -26.20
N VAL A 665 6.60 -3.60 -26.40
CA VAL A 665 7.98 -3.11 -26.36
C VAL A 665 8.08 -2.01 -25.31
N ALA A 666 9.07 -2.14 -24.44
CA ALA A 666 9.46 -1.08 -23.51
C ALA A 666 10.87 -0.60 -23.83
N VAL A 667 11.08 0.71 -23.88
CA VAL A 667 12.37 1.34 -24.16
C VAL A 667 12.78 2.16 -22.96
N PHE A 668 14.02 1.96 -22.53
CA PHE A 668 14.58 2.59 -21.32
C PHE A 668 15.79 3.43 -21.70
N ASP A 669 15.98 4.55 -21.03
CA ASP A 669 17.18 5.36 -21.13
C ASP A 669 18.38 4.71 -20.40
N GLN A 670 19.53 5.39 -20.40
CA GLN A 670 20.75 4.94 -19.73
C GLN A 670 20.56 4.75 -18.20
N ALA A 671 19.68 5.54 -17.57
CA ALA A 671 19.38 5.48 -16.15
C ALA A 671 18.38 4.33 -15.80
N GLY A 672 17.80 3.67 -16.82
CA GLY A 672 16.78 2.65 -16.63
C GLY A 672 15.36 3.20 -16.50
N VAL A 673 15.15 4.50 -16.83
CA VAL A 673 13.82 5.09 -16.85
C VAL A 673 13.10 4.67 -18.15
N CYS A 674 11.88 4.17 -18.04
CA CYS A 674 11.05 3.82 -19.19
C CYS A 674 10.61 5.08 -19.92
N ILE A 675 11.06 5.26 -21.17
CA ILE A 675 10.73 6.40 -22.02
C ILE A 675 9.61 6.10 -23.02
N ASN A 676 9.34 4.83 -23.30
CA ASN A 676 8.19 4.39 -24.10
C ASN A 676 7.82 2.95 -23.73
N HIS A 677 6.55 2.72 -23.41
CA HIS A 677 5.96 1.39 -23.29
C HIS A 677 4.71 1.34 -24.16
N THR A 678 4.71 0.45 -25.15
CA THR A 678 3.68 0.43 -26.19
C THR A 678 2.27 0.12 -25.67
N VAL A 679 2.11 -0.57 -24.55
CA VAL A 679 0.81 -0.79 -23.89
C VAL A 679 0.21 0.53 -23.40
N ILE A 680 1.05 1.45 -22.94
CA ILE A 680 0.62 2.73 -22.38
C ILE A 680 0.46 3.78 -23.46
N SER A 681 1.50 3.95 -24.29
CA SER A 681 1.54 5.02 -25.26
C SER A 681 0.70 4.74 -26.53
N GLY A 682 0.40 3.46 -26.80
CA GLY A 682 -0.11 3.04 -28.11
C GLY A 682 0.87 3.34 -29.26
N ASN A 683 2.04 3.90 -28.98
CA ASN A 683 3.00 4.35 -29.97
C ASN A 683 4.09 3.30 -30.19
N ASN A 684 4.17 2.80 -31.41
CA ASN A 684 5.16 1.83 -31.85
C ASN A 684 6.41 2.48 -32.49
N GLU A 685 6.53 3.81 -32.43
CA GLU A 685 7.70 4.57 -32.86
C GLU A 685 8.39 5.25 -31.69
N VAL A 686 9.72 5.15 -31.63
CA VAL A 686 10.54 5.79 -30.58
C VAL A 686 11.92 6.15 -31.10
N VAL A 687 12.43 7.31 -30.68
CA VAL A 687 13.83 7.69 -30.90
C VAL A 687 14.70 6.92 -29.93
N LEU A 688 15.64 6.13 -30.44
CA LEU A 688 16.51 5.30 -29.60
C LEU A 688 17.51 6.16 -28.80
N PRO A 689 17.49 6.04 -27.46
CA PRO A 689 18.41 6.79 -26.59
C PRO A 689 19.83 6.21 -26.66
N GLU A 690 20.80 7.03 -26.29
CA GLU A 690 22.18 6.58 -26.10
C GLU A 690 22.26 5.62 -24.91
N ASN A 691 23.00 4.51 -25.07
CA ASN A 691 23.19 3.49 -24.04
C ASN A 691 21.88 2.92 -23.44
N GLY A 692 20.77 3.07 -24.16
CA GLY A 692 19.46 2.60 -23.71
C GLY A 692 19.33 1.08 -23.73
N ARG A 693 18.21 0.60 -23.16
CA ARG A 693 17.79 -0.80 -23.15
C ARG A 693 16.41 -0.93 -23.76
N ILE A 694 16.15 -2.08 -24.37
CA ILE A 694 14.86 -2.38 -25.01
C ILE A 694 14.43 -3.77 -24.56
N ALA A 695 13.21 -3.87 -24.01
CA ALA A 695 12.55 -5.13 -23.71
C ALA A 695 11.49 -5.42 -24.78
N PHE A 696 11.52 -6.62 -25.35
CA PHE A 696 10.45 -7.19 -26.16
C PHE A 696 9.81 -8.29 -25.31
N ALA A 697 8.56 -8.09 -24.91
CA ALA A 697 7.79 -9.03 -24.11
C ALA A 697 6.55 -9.49 -24.89
N GLY A 698 6.17 -10.76 -24.75
CA GLY A 698 5.02 -11.31 -25.47
C GLY A 698 4.79 -12.78 -25.17
N GLU A 699 3.69 -13.32 -25.67
CA GLU A 699 3.47 -14.78 -25.60
C GLU A 699 4.49 -15.54 -26.43
N ALA A 700 4.70 -16.82 -26.10
CA ALA A 700 5.61 -17.70 -26.82
C ALA A 700 5.31 -17.70 -28.34
N GLY A 701 6.34 -17.48 -29.14
CA GLY A 701 6.25 -17.41 -30.59
C GLY A 701 5.81 -16.04 -31.15
N SER A 702 5.48 -15.04 -30.31
CA SER A 702 5.19 -13.68 -30.77
C SER A 702 6.36 -13.11 -31.57
N ARG A 703 6.05 -12.49 -32.73
CA ARG A 703 7.06 -11.97 -33.67
C ARG A 703 6.92 -10.47 -33.85
N PHE A 704 8.01 -9.76 -33.59
CA PHE A 704 8.16 -8.31 -33.80
C PHE A 704 8.98 -8.08 -35.05
N GLU A 705 8.51 -7.19 -35.94
CA GLU A 705 9.29 -6.72 -37.08
C GLU A 705 9.78 -5.30 -36.79
N VAL A 706 11.08 -5.14 -36.66
CA VAL A 706 11.74 -3.90 -36.26
C VAL A 706 12.33 -3.22 -37.49
N SER A 707 12.04 -1.94 -37.69
CA SER A 707 12.70 -1.10 -38.70
C SER A 707 13.36 0.11 -38.06
N LEU A 708 14.54 0.47 -38.55
CA LEU A 708 15.29 1.65 -38.13
C LEU A 708 15.42 2.65 -39.28
N LYS A 709 15.01 3.89 -39.02
CA LYS A 709 15.18 5.04 -39.92
C LYS A 709 16.13 6.08 -39.30
N LYS A 710 16.78 6.90 -40.15
CA LYS A 710 17.57 8.05 -39.67
C LYS A 710 16.65 9.14 -39.17
#